data_ff79524c010e85578f481ba53e6f0d43
#
_entry.id   ff79524c010e85578f481ba53e6f0d43
#
_cell.length_a   1.000
_cell.length_b   1.000
_cell.length_c   1.000
_cell.angle_alpha   90.00
_cell.angle_beta   90.00
_cell.angle_gamma   90.00
#
_symmetry.space_group_name_H-M   'P 1'
#
loop_
_entity.id
_entity.type
_entity.pdbx_description
1 polymer ?
#
loop_
_entity_poly.entity_id
_entity_poly.type
_entity_poly.pdbx_seq_one_letter_code
_entity_poly.pdbx_strand_id
1 'polypeptide(L)'
;MDNSISKNKKKLSFGELAKSSWKNGSFLYIFIVMFLFYIMVNNYITWNSITNILKSTAVIGTLSLGMGLIIISGDIDLSVGANFAFSGGMGILVYKEVYDIAGHGLATLVSMIVIVVAATLIGFINGIMVGKLKMPAFIATLGTMLIFRSLCKYILKSIPTDGGQQQQTYQLIDYYNSPYYSIGNDSLITIPIVGIILIILVLLVYYFAKHTKFGRKIYALGSNSKAASLAGINVPWTKATIFAIAGAFVGLSAVLHVSIYSSMDSSTAGMSYELYAIASCVIGGISMNGGRGNIIGILFGALSFQIIDKIISAVNLNPLINDTIKGLILLVSIILQLIVFDKKSFYKFLETIGLKYNPEKQSYLEARLGRKINSIKLSYDKKIARILNRELSKEEATTLINKLLDEREAKIDAVNNKYSLLIDDVSLEFRLYERKQRIKHEEKLVSSNIKSRIASNKAILNEVKFKNGSYLRPILEKEIELNKDLSSYEEEQYSKLDELVLDVSVPKEVAKHIYERDLTNPNLDKAKVEETYKKSIEKIDNEIAAYSSLIKERKDKEKSSLNSLISKNEALIASNKGFEQTQIKENEARLELIELKNKEKQETKAKKEASKKEKIQAKLDVKKKNLEKQKEQAEFLDSIKKSRSIR
;
A
#
# COMPACT_ATOMS: atom_id res chain seq x y z
N MET A 1 -3.45 -25.84 -38.79
CA MET A 1 -4.78 -25.23 -38.66
C MET A 1 -4.73 -24.25 -37.53
N ASP A 2 -4.63 -22.99 -37.88
CA ASP A 2 -4.52 -21.83 -36.99
C ASP A 2 -5.74 -21.70 -36.08
N ASN A 3 -5.47 -21.49 -34.81
CA ASN A 3 -6.45 -20.97 -33.88
C ASN A 3 -5.98 -19.66 -33.29
N SER A 4 -6.31 -18.60 -34.01
CA SER A 4 -6.27 -17.21 -33.56
C SER A 4 -7.31 -17.03 -32.45
N ILE A 5 -6.85 -17.09 -31.18
CA ILE A 5 -7.63 -16.57 -30.05
C ILE A 5 -7.56 -15.05 -30.10
N SER A 6 -8.52 -14.45 -30.81
CA SER A 6 -8.82 -13.04 -30.79
C SER A 6 -9.10 -12.61 -29.34
N LYS A 7 -8.10 -12.02 -28.66
CA LYS A 7 -8.33 -11.23 -27.45
C LYS A 7 -9.14 -9.98 -27.83
N ASN A 8 -10.44 -10.07 -27.67
CA ASN A 8 -11.35 -8.93 -27.73
C ASN A 8 -10.93 -7.93 -26.63
N LYS A 9 -10.00 -7.03 -26.95
CA LYS A 9 -9.71 -5.85 -26.12
C LYS A 9 -10.93 -4.93 -26.23
N LYS A 10 -11.86 -5.05 -25.25
CA LYS A 10 -12.88 -4.02 -25.03
C LYS A 10 -12.16 -2.67 -25.05
N LYS A 11 -12.46 -1.81 -26.03
CA LYS A 11 -12.03 -0.42 -26.02
C LYS A 11 -12.65 0.22 -24.77
N LEU A 12 -11.83 0.44 -23.75
CA LEU A 12 -12.25 1.16 -22.55
C LEU A 12 -12.68 2.56 -22.97
N SER A 13 -13.82 3.02 -22.47
CA SER A 13 -14.26 4.40 -22.62
C SER A 13 -13.18 5.36 -22.11
N PHE A 14 -13.08 6.56 -22.70
CA PHE A 14 -12.13 7.58 -22.26
C PHE A 14 -12.21 7.83 -20.74
N GLY A 15 -13.42 7.78 -20.15
CA GLY A 15 -13.64 7.88 -18.71
C GLY A 15 -13.10 6.69 -17.90
N GLU A 16 -13.16 5.46 -18.45
CA GLU A 16 -12.59 4.26 -17.82
C GLU A 16 -11.06 4.22 -17.96
N LEU A 17 -10.52 4.69 -19.07
CA LEU A 17 -9.08 4.88 -19.27
C LEU A 17 -8.53 5.95 -18.33
N ALA A 18 -9.19 7.11 -18.20
CA ALA A 18 -8.81 8.17 -17.26
C ALA A 18 -8.88 7.67 -15.81
N LYS A 19 -9.91 6.91 -15.43
CA LYS A 19 -10.07 6.33 -14.08
C LYS A 19 -9.04 5.24 -13.77
N SER A 20 -8.65 4.43 -14.76
CA SER A 20 -7.58 3.44 -14.65
C SER A 20 -6.21 4.08 -14.57
N SER A 21 -5.94 5.10 -15.40
CA SER A 21 -4.71 5.88 -15.39
C SER A 21 -4.55 6.69 -14.11
N TRP A 22 -5.64 7.30 -13.61
CA TRP A 22 -5.65 8.00 -12.32
C TRP A 22 -5.30 7.07 -11.15
N LYS A 23 -5.82 5.85 -11.16
CA LYS A 23 -5.56 4.87 -10.09
C LYS A 23 -4.13 4.35 -10.05
N ASN A 24 -3.44 4.34 -11.22
CA ASN A 24 -2.08 3.80 -11.36
C ASN A 24 -0.99 4.87 -11.52
N GLY A 25 -1.38 6.13 -11.77
CA GLY A 25 -0.45 7.20 -12.10
C GLY A 25 -0.83 8.57 -11.53
N SER A 26 -1.61 8.62 -10.43
CA SER A 26 -2.04 9.88 -9.79
C SER A 26 -0.87 10.81 -9.46
N PHE A 27 0.29 10.27 -9.13
CA PHE A 27 1.52 11.02 -8.87
C PHE A 27 1.99 11.85 -10.08
N LEU A 28 1.78 11.36 -11.30
CA LEU A 28 2.15 12.08 -12.51
C LEU A 28 1.26 13.33 -12.71
N TYR A 29 -0.04 13.20 -12.44
CA TYR A 29 -0.96 14.33 -12.53
C TYR A 29 -0.65 15.40 -11.49
N ILE A 30 -0.31 15.00 -10.26
CA ILE A 30 0.11 15.93 -9.20
C ILE A 30 1.36 16.67 -9.64
N PHE A 31 2.35 15.95 -10.16
CA PHE A 31 3.57 16.55 -10.69
C PHE A 31 3.29 17.56 -11.80
N ILE A 32 2.47 17.20 -12.79
CA ILE A 32 2.13 18.09 -13.92
C ILE A 32 1.42 19.36 -13.41
N VAL A 33 0.44 19.22 -12.51
CA VAL A 33 -0.28 20.37 -11.93
C VAL A 33 0.67 21.28 -11.17
N MET A 34 1.55 20.72 -10.34
CA MET A 34 2.54 21.50 -9.58
C MET A 34 3.56 22.19 -10.50
N PHE A 35 3.98 21.51 -11.55
CA PHE A 35 4.91 22.08 -12.51
C PHE A 35 4.28 23.23 -13.32
N LEU A 36 3.03 23.06 -13.75
CA LEU A 36 2.29 24.13 -14.42
C LEU A 36 2.07 25.33 -13.48
N PHE A 37 1.75 25.08 -12.22
CA PHE A 37 1.61 26.14 -11.22
C PHE A 37 2.95 26.86 -10.96
N TYR A 38 4.06 26.14 -10.94
CA TYR A 38 5.39 26.73 -10.86
C TYR A 38 5.70 27.66 -12.06
N ILE A 39 5.30 27.23 -13.29
CA ILE A 39 5.41 28.06 -14.49
C ILE A 39 4.60 29.35 -14.35
N MET A 40 3.38 29.27 -13.83
CA MET A 40 2.49 30.43 -13.67
C MET A 40 3.00 31.45 -12.63
N VAL A 41 3.60 30.95 -11.54
CA VAL A 41 4.11 31.81 -10.44
C VAL A 41 5.46 32.43 -10.81
N ASN A 42 6.28 31.72 -11.56
CA ASN A 42 7.65 32.14 -11.91
C ASN A 42 7.64 32.67 -13.35
N ASN A 43 7.59 33.98 -13.54
CA ASN A 43 7.50 34.62 -14.86
C ASN A 43 8.62 34.21 -15.84
N TYR A 44 9.75 33.67 -15.35
CA TYR A 44 10.87 33.20 -16.16
C TYR A 44 11.43 31.89 -15.63
N ILE A 45 11.25 30.80 -16.38
CA ILE A 45 11.92 29.53 -16.11
C ILE A 45 13.25 29.53 -16.89
N THR A 46 14.34 29.64 -16.13
CA THR A 46 15.69 29.45 -16.69
C THR A 46 16.08 27.98 -16.62
N TRP A 47 16.97 27.54 -17.49
CA TRP A 47 17.54 26.19 -17.40
C TRP A 47 18.22 25.96 -16.04
N ASN A 48 18.84 26.99 -15.48
CA ASN A 48 19.42 26.92 -14.12
C ASN A 48 18.39 26.65 -13.03
N SER A 49 17.15 27.12 -13.17
CA SER A 49 16.06 26.80 -12.23
C SER A 49 15.72 25.33 -12.30
N ILE A 50 15.63 24.73 -13.49
CA ILE A 50 15.37 23.31 -13.70
C ILE A 50 16.53 22.46 -13.15
N THR A 51 17.78 22.80 -13.44
CA THR A 51 18.94 22.07 -12.93
C THR A 51 19.03 22.11 -11.40
N ASN A 52 18.69 23.23 -10.78
CA ASN A 52 18.64 23.35 -9.32
C ASN A 52 17.52 22.49 -8.69
N ILE A 53 16.35 22.39 -9.34
CA ILE A 53 15.28 21.46 -8.93
C ILE A 53 15.78 20.02 -9.02
N LEU A 54 16.44 19.66 -10.12
CA LEU A 54 16.99 18.31 -10.31
C LEU A 54 18.07 17.97 -9.30
N LYS A 55 18.99 18.92 -8.97
CA LYS A 55 20.02 18.75 -7.94
C LYS A 55 19.41 18.51 -6.56
N SER A 56 18.48 19.36 -6.14
CA SER A 56 17.78 19.20 -4.84
C SER A 56 16.96 17.90 -4.80
N THR A 57 16.30 17.56 -5.93
CA THR A 57 15.55 16.30 -6.06
C THR A 57 16.46 15.09 -5.96
N ALA A 58 17.70 15.17 -6.47
CA ALA A 58 18.62 14.04 -6.38
C ALA A 58 18.93 13.67 -4.93
N VAL A 59 19.11 14.66 -4.06
CA VAL A 59 19.34 14.44 -2.62
C VAL A 59 18.10 13.83 -1.95
N ILE A 60 16.98 14.54 -1.98
CA ILE A 60 15.75 14.10 -1.28
C ILE A 60 15.17 12.84 -1.93
N GLY A 61 15.20 12.73 -3.27
CA GLY A 61 14.72 11.56 -4.00
C GLY A 61 15.48 10.28 -3.66
N THR A 62 16.82 10.36 -3.59
CA THR A 62 17.64 9.22 -3.19
C THR A 62 17.32 8.75 -1.77
N LEU A 63 17.22 9.68 -0.82
CA LEU A 63 16.81 9.38 0.55
C LEU A 63 15.39 8.79 0.61
N SER A 64 14.47 9.33 -0.21
CA SER A 64 13.08 8.87 -0.31
C SER A 64 12.96 7.46 -0.89
N LEU A 65 13.88 7.00 -1.74
CA LEU A 65 13.90 5.61 -2.21
C LEU A 65 14.10 4.63 -1.04
N GLY A 66 15.03 4.94 -0.14
CA GLY A 66 15.24 4.15 1.08
C GLY A 66 14.01 4.17 1.99
N MET A 67 13.49 5.37 2.28
CA MET A 67 12.28 5.56 3.08
C MET A 67 11.08 4.83 2.48
N GLY A 68 10.93 4.85 1.16
CA GLY A 68 9.85 4.16 0.46
C GLY A 68 9.85 2.65 0.68
N LEU A 69 11.02 2.01 0.71
CA LEU A 69 11.13 0.59 1.03
C LEU A 69 10.70 0.29 2.47
N ILE A 70 11.06 1.16 3.43
CA ILE A 70 10.65 1.05 4.83
C ILE A 70 9.13 1.21 4.95
N ILE A 71 8.54 2.25 4.33
CA ILE A 71 7.09 2.49 4.39
C ILE A 71 6.32 1.34 3.73
N ILE A 72 6.78 0.81 2.58
CA ILE A 72 6.16 -0.35 1.93
C ILE A 72 6.21 -1.58 2.87
N SER A 73 7.24 -1.73 3.71
CA SER A 73 7.30 -2.82 4.70
C SER A 73 6.42 -2.60 5.93
N GLY A 74 5.79 -1.44 6.08
CA GLY A 74 4.88 -1.08 7.17
C GLY A 74 5.55 -0.42 8.36
N ASP A 75 6.77 0.11 8.20
CA ASP A 75 7.53 0.82 9.24
C ASP A 75 7.85 2.26 8.78
N ILE A 76 8.37 3.08 9.71
CA ILE A 76 8.82 4.45 9.43
C ILE A 76 10.17 4.65 10.15
N ASP A 77 11.14 5.29 9.47
CA ASP A 77 12.42 5.64 10.05
C ASP A 77 12.54 7.17 10.21
N LEU A 78 12.52 7.63 11.45
CA LEU A 78 12.67 9.05 11.77
C LEU A 78 14.15 9.49 11.88
N SER A 79 15.09 8.56 11.89
CA SER A 79 16.51 8.86 12.07
C SER A 79 17.23 9.29 10.80
N VAL A 80 16.60 9.17 9.63
CA VAL A 80 17.24 9.38 8.33
C VAL A 80 17.94 10.74 8.20
N GLY A 81 17.33 11.82 8.72
CA GLY A 81 17.94 13.16 8.70
C GLY A 81 19.17 13.30 9.61
N ALA A 82 19.14 12.69 10.78
CA ALA A 82 20.29 12.68 11.71
C ALA A 82 21.41 11.76 11.19
N ASN A 83 21.05 10.59 10.66
CA ASN A 83 21.96 9.67 10.01
C ASN A 83 22.67 10.32 8.81
N PHE A 84 21.91 11.02 7.96
CA PHE A 84 22.42 11.80 6.84
C PHE A 84 23.48 12.82 7.28
N ALA A 85 23.19 13.65 8.28
CA ALA A 85 24.11 14.68 8.77
C ALA A 85 25.37 14.07 9.42
N PHE A 86 25.18 13.03 10.23
CA PHE A 86 26.28 12.36 10.92
C PHE A 86 27.21 11.65 9.93
N SER A 87 26.68 10.82 9.05
CA SER A 87 27.49 10.08 8.10
C SER A 87 28.18 10.99 7.08
N GLY A 88 27.50 12.04 6.60
CA GLY A 88 28.09 13.04 5.71
C GLY A 88 29.22 13.82 6.39
N GLY A 89 29.01 14.24 7.65
CA GLY A 89 30.04 14.91 8.45
C GLY A 89 31.27 14.03 8.69
N MET A 90 31.07 12.76 9.06
CA MET A 90 32.17 11.79 9.22
C MET A 90 32.95 11.58 7.91
N GLY A 91 32.27 11.53 6.78
CA GLY A 91 32.94 11.41 5.49
C GLY A 91 33.82 12.62 5.15
N ILE A 92 33.36 13.84 5.45
CA ILE A 92 34.16 15.06 5.25
C ILE A 92 35.40 15.05 6.13
N LEU A 93 35.29 14.61 7.38
CA LEU A 93 36.44 14.48 8.27
C LEU A 93 37.47 13.47 7.71
N VAL A 94 37.01 12.31 7.29
CA VAL A 94 37.90 11.31 6.70
C VAL A 94 38.50 11.80 5.38
N TYR A 95 37.77 12.58 4.60
CA TYR A 95 38.31 13.20 3.38
C TYR A 95 39.53 14.08 3.74
N LYS A 96 39.42 14.92 4.76
CA LYS A 96 40.49 15.79 5.19
C LYS A 96 41.76 15.02 5.52
N GLU A 97 41.65 14.00 6.37
CA GLU A 97 42.79 13.20 6.82
C GLU A 97 43.45 12.41 5.67
N VAL A 98 42.65 11.87 4.74
CA VAL A 98 43.17 11.12 3.60
C VAL A 98 43.72 12.02 2.50
N TYR A 99 43.17 13.23 2.37
CA TYR A 99 43.63 14.20 1.37
C TYR A 99 45.10 14.61 1.59
N ASP A 100 45.49 14.85 2.82
CA ASP A 100 46.87 15.22 3.17
C ASP A 100 47.89 14.10 2.85
N ILE A 101 47.45 12.84 2.80
CA ILE A 101 48.28 11.65 2.56
C ILE A 101 48.30 11.23 1.08
N ALA A 102 47.12 11.22 0.43
CA ALA A 102 46.92 10.51 -0.84
C ALA A 102 46.21 11.34 -1.93
N GLY A 103 45.96 12.62 -1.68
CA GLY A 103 45.34 13.55 -2.64
C GLY A 103 43.85 13.32 -2.88
N HIS A 104 43.27 14.11 -3.77
CA HIS A 104 41.83 14.22 -4.01
C HIS A 104 41.12 12.92 -4.39
N GLY A 105 41.72 12.14 -5.29
CA GLY A 105 41.07 10.96 -5.86
C GLY A 105 40.76 9.89 -4.81
N LEU A 106 41.80 9.50 -4.03
CA LEU A 106 41.66 8.49 -2.98
C LEU A 106 40.85 9.03 -1.81
N ALA A 107 41.03 10.30 -1.42
CA ALA A 107 40.28 10.95 -0.37
C ALA A 107 38.76 10.93 -0.68
N THR A 108 38.37 11.26 -1.91
CA THR A 108 36.97 11.22 -2.36
C THR A 108 36.41 9.81 -2.27
N LEU A 109 37.12 8.81 -2.80
CA LEU A 109 36.65 7.41 -2.82
C LEU A 109 36.47 6.88 -1.39
N VAL A 110 37.47 7.08 -0.52
CA VAL A 110 37.41 6.61 0.87
C VAL A 110 36.30 7.32 1.64
N SER A 111 36.17 8.64 1.48
CA SER A 111 35.09 9.44 2.08
C SER A 111 33.70 8.92 1.68
N MET A 112 33.46 8.70 0.38
CA MET A 112 32.19 8.15 -0.11
C MET A 112 31.89 6.78 0.50
N ILE A 113 32.86 5.90 0.58
CA ILE A 113 32.70 4.57 1.19
C ILE A 113 32.35 4.73 2.68
N VAL A 114 33.05 5.59 3.40
CA VAL A 114 32.79 5.83 4.83
C VAL A 114 31.38 6.38 5.04
N ILE A 115 30.94 7.33 4.24
CA ILE A 115 29.57 7.88 4.31
C ILE A 115 28.54 6.76 4.16
N VAL A 116 28.66 5.97 3.11
CA VAL A 116 27.69 4.91 2.81
C VAL A 116 27.73 3.79 3.87
N VAL A 117 28.91 3.38 4.30
CA VAL A 117 29.06 2.33 5.31
C VAL A 117 28.52 2.79 6.66
N ALA A 118 28.89 4.00 7.12
CA ALA A 118 28.40 4.55 8.39
C ALA A 118 26.85 4.65 8.39
N ALA A 119 26.28 5.20 7.32
CA ALA A 119 24.84 5.32 7.19
C ALA A 119 24.13 3.94 7.15
N THR A 120 24.72 2.97 6.46
CA THR A 120 24.22 1.59 6.40
C THR A 120 24.25 0.90 7.75
N LEU A 121 25.33 1.09 8.53
CA LEU A 121 25.46 0.52 9.88
C LEU A 121 24.42 1.11 10.83
N ILE A 122 24.18 2.42 10.78
CA ILE A 122 23.13 3.07 11.59
C ILE A 122 21.75 2.49 11.20
N GLY A 123 21.46 2.39 9.90
CA GLY A 123 20.24 1.76 9.42
C GLY A 123 20.11 0.30 9.87
N PHE A 124 21.19 -0.47 9.81
CA PHE A 124 21.23 -1.86 10.28
C PHE A 124 20.94 -2.00 11.77
N ILE A 125 21.52 -1.11 12.60
CA ILE A 125 21.25 -1.05 14.05
C ILE A 125 19.75 -0.81 14.29
N ASN A 126 19.16 0.19 13.61
CA ASN A 126 17.72 0.44 13.68
C ASN A 126 16.92 -0.80 13.26
N GLY A 127 17.33 -1.43 12.19
CA GLY A 127 16.68 -2.63 11.69
C GLY A 127 16.74 -3.82 12.65
N ILE A 128 17.84 -3.99 13.41
CA ILE A 128 17.93 -4.98 14.48
C ILE A 128 16.97 -4.65 15.62
N MET A 129 16.91 -3.38 16.05
CA MET A 129 16.01 -2.95 17.12
C MET A 129 14.55 -3.21 16.73
N VAL A 130 14.15 -2.86 15.52
CA VAL A 130 12.77 -3.05 15.03
C VAL A 130 12.48 -4.52 14.72
N GLY A 131 13.41 -5.22 14.08
CA GLY A 131 13.18 -6.59 13.62
C GLY A 131 13.37 -7.64 14.71
N LYS A 132 14.51 -7.64 15.40
CA LYS A 132 14.85 -8.67 16.42
C LYS A 132 14.32 -8.32 17.80
N LEU A 133 14.53 -7.07 18.25
CA LEU A 133 14.06 -6.64 19.57
C LEU A 133 12.56 -6.29 19.56
N LYS A 134 11.92 -6.29 18.39
CA LYS A 134 10.49 -5.99 18.19
C LYS A 134 10.05 -4.63 18.74
N MET A 135 10.97 -3.68 18.79
CA MET A 135 10.65 -2.31 19.19
C MET A 135 9.77 -1.65 18.12
N PRO A 136 8.80 -0.80 18.51
CA PRO A 136 8.10 0.03 17.54
C PRO A 136 9.10 0.89 16.75
N ALA A 137 9.02 0.88 15.43
CA ALA A 137 9.99 1.51 14.55
C ALA A 137 10.19 2.98 14.88
N PHE A 138 9.08 3.73 15.11
CA PHE A 138 9.16 5.16 15.39
C PHE A 138 9.90 5.47 16.72
N ILE A 139 9.76 4.61 17.76
CA ILE A 139 10.45 4.82 19.06
C ILE A 139 11.95 4.54 18.90
N ALA A 140 12.31 3.43 18.25
CA ALA A 140 13.70 3.06 18.02
C ALA A 140 14.42 4.13 17.20
N THR A 141 13.81 4.57 16.09
CA THR A 141 14.42 5.55 15.18
C THR A 141 14.41 6.97 15.73
N LEU A 142 13.43 7.34 16.56
CA LEU A 142 13.44 8.61 17.29
C LEU A 142 14.60 8.66 18.28
N GLY A 143 14.84 7.56 19.01
CA GLY A 143 15.99 7.48 19.93
C GLY A 143 17.32 7.62 19.20
N THR A 144 17.51 6.91 18.10
CA THR A 144 18.73 7.00 17.29
C THR A 144 18.88 8.36 16.60
N MET A 145 17.77 9.00 16.18
CA MET A 145 17.78 10.38 15.67
C MET A 145 18.42 11.33 16.68
N LEU A 146 18.00 11.29 17.95
CA LEU A 146 18.53 12.16 18.99
C LEU A 146 20.02 11.87 19.26
N ILE A 147 20.39 10.58 19.33
CA ILE A 147 21.78 10.15 19.55
C ILE A 147 22.68 10.68 18.43
N PHE A 148 22.39 10.36 17.18
CA PHE A 148 23.27 10.72 16.05
C PHE A 148 23.26 12.23 15.76
N ARG A 149 22.16 12.93 16.00
CA ARG A 149 22.12 14.39 15.92
C ARG A 149 23.01 15.04 16.97
N SER A 150 22.98 14.53 18.19
CA SER A 150 23.86 15.01 19.29
C SER A 150 25.34 14.69 19.04
N LEU A 151 25.63 13.44 18.60
CA LEU A 151 27.01 13.03 18.27
C LEU A 151 27.59 13.85 17.13
N CYS A 152 26.80 14.14 16.08
CA CYS A 152 27.23 14.99 14.97
C CYS A 152 27.71 16.38 15.46
N LYS A 153 26.93 17.01 16.34
CA LYS A 153 27.30 18.30 16.94
C LYS A 153 28.50 18.19 17.87
N TYR A 154 28.55 17.15 18.70
CA TYR A 154 29.62 16.96 19.68
C TYR A 154 30.97 16.75 19.00
N ILE A 155 31.06 15.86 18.01
CA ILE A 155 32.29 15.54 17.27
C ILE A 155 32.81 16.80 16.58
N LEU A 156 31.94 17.57 15.89
CA LEU A 156 32.38 18.79 15.21
C LEU A 156 32.91 19.85 16.17
N LYS A 157 32.25 20.05 17.32
CA LYS A 157 32.69 20.99 18.32
C LYS A 157 33.99 20.60 19.01
N SER A 158 34.33 19.31 19.00
CA SER A 158 35.58 18.79 19.59
C SER A 158 36.79 18.98 18.69
N ILE A 159 36.62 19.43 17.44
CA ILE A 159 37.72 19.67 16.50
C ILE A 159 38.23 21.08 16.71
N PRO A 160 39.53 21.27 17.05
CA PRO A 160 40.12 22.57 17.19
C PRO A 160 40.13 23.34 15.87
N THR A 161 39.87 24.66 15.92
CA THR A 161 40.05 25.56 14.78
C THR A 161 41.19 26.52 15.04
N ASP A 162 41.87 26.91 13.98
CA ASP A 162 42.86 27.99 14.05
C ASP A 162 42.14 29.29 14.43
N GLY A 163 42.24 29.66 15.72
CA GLY A 163 41.61 30.87 16.28
C GLY A 163 40.57 30.62 17.39
N GLY A 164 40.38 29.39 17.84
CA GLY A 164 39.54 29.04 19.02
C GLY A 164 38.04 29.19 18.86
N GLN A 165 37.54 29.45 17.65
CA GLN A 165 36.10 29.47 17.34
C GLN A 165 35.58 28.07 17.13
N GLN A 166 34.36 27.74 17.63
CA GLN A 166 33.72 26.46 17.41
C GLN A 166 33.14 26.38 15.98
N GLN A 167 33.60 25.41 15.19
CA GLN A 167 33.01 25.14 13.90
C GLN A 167 31.59 24.59 14.06
N GLN A 168 30.67 25.08 13.22
CA GLN A 168 29.30 24.56 13.12
C GLN A 168 29.11 23.71 11.87
N THR A 169 29.99 23.83 10.88
CA THR A 169 29.88 23.23 9.56
C THR A 169 31.15 22.47 9.21
N TYR A 170 31.00 21.20 8.81
CA TYR A 170 32.06 20.45 8.17
C TYR A 170 32.20 20.93 6.72
N GLN A 171 33.43 21.28 6.30
CA GLN A 171 33.71 21.75 4.92
C GLN A 171 34.76 20.89 4.27
N LEU A 172 34.57 20.61 2.97
CA LEU A 172 35.60 19.98 2.14
C LEU A 172 36.73 20.95 1.84
N ILE A 173 37.95 20.49 2.05
CA ILE A 173 39.15 21.21 1.66
C ILE A 173 39.31 21.10 0.14
N ASP A 174 39.73 22.20 -0.49
CA ASP A 174 40.02 22.27 -1.93
C ASP A 174 38.95 21.63 -2.82
N TYR A 175 37.69 21.95 -2.51
CA TYR A 175 36.51 21.37 -3.13
C TYR A 175 36.51 21.44 -4.65
N TYR A 176 36.89 22.56 -5.24
CA TYR A 176 36.86 22.80 -6.68
C TYR A 176 37.77 21.88 -7.49
N ASN A 177 38.85 21.39 -6.89
CA ASN A 177 39.76 20.44 -7.52
C ASN A 177 39.42 18.98 -7.18
N SER A 178 38.40 18.75 -6.36
CA SER A 178 37.97 17.41 -5.94
C SER A 178 37.00 16.77 -6.93
N PRO A 179 37.00 15.44 -7.08
CA PRO A 179 35.99 14.72 -7.84
C PRO A 179 34.56 14.94 -7.33
N TYR A 180 34.38 15.36 -6.09
CA TYR A 180 33.08 15.76 -5.56
C TYR A 180 32.47 16.93 -6.33
N TYR A 181 33.29 17.92 -6.73
CA TYR A 181 32.82 19.05 -7.52
C TYR A 181 32.25 18.60 -8.88
N SER A 182 32.96 17.75 -9.58
CA SER A 182 32.51 17.22 -10.88
C SER A 182 31.22 16.44 -10.75
N ILE A 183 31.06 15.59 -9.74
CA ILE A 183 29.82 14.84 -9.50
C ILE A 183 28.65 15.79 -9.23
N GLY A 184 28.86 16.83 -8.40
CA GLY A 184 27.80 17.73 -7.96
C GLY A 184 27.42 18.81 -8.96
N ASN A 185 28.38 19.29 -9.76
CA ASN A 185 28.21 20.51 -10.53
C ASN A 185 28.33 20.33 -12.05
N ASP A 186 28.99 19.27 -12.51
CA ASP A 186 29.05 18.99 -13.95
C ASP A 186 27.74 18.43 -14.50
N SER A 187 27.55 18.59 -15.79
CA SER A 187 26.37 18.17 -16.51
C SER A 187 26.75 17.33 -17.73
N LEU A 188 26.03 16.23 -17.96
CA LEU A 188 26.10 15.46 -19.17
C LEU A 188 24.98 15.92 -20.11
N ILE A 189 25.30 16.49 -21.26
CA ILE A 189 24.30 17.00 -22.23
C ILE A 189 23.26 17.90 -21.51
N THR A 190 23.73 18.88 -20.73
CA THR A 190 22.88 19.83 -19.96
C THR A 190 22.14 19.27 -18.72
N ILE A 191 22.10 17.96 -18.50
CA ILE A 191 21.47 17.34 -17.32
C ILE A 191 22.53 17.19 -16.22
N PRO A 192 22.27 17.63 -14.97
CA PRO A 192 23.21 17.45 -13.85
C PRO A 192 23.52 15.96 -13.61
N ILE A 193 24.78 15.62 -13.40
CA ILE A 193 25.22 14.23 -13.15
C ILE A 193 24.46 13.62 -11.98
N VAL A 194 24.24 14.39 -10.91
CA VAL A 194 23.46 13.93 -9.75
C VAL A 194 22.01 13.55 -10.11
N GLY A 195 21.41 14.24 -11.07
CA GLY A 195 20.07 13.90 -11.59
C GLY A 195 20.06 12.58 -12.37
N ILE A 196 21.11 12.34 -13.17
CA ILE A 196 21.29 11.06 -13.88
C ILE A 196 21.47 9.92 -12.88
N ILE A 197 22.30 10.12 -11.85
CA ILE A 197 22.48 9.14 -10.76
C ILE A 197 21.14 8.80 -10.10
N LEU A 198 20.30 9.80 -9.78
CA LEU A 198 18.98 9.57 -9.23
C LEU A 198 18.11 8.67 -10.14
N ILE A 199 18.08 8.97 -11.45
CA ILE A 199 17.28 8.18 -12.43
C ILE A 199 17.77 6.73 -12.45
N ILE A 200 19.07 6.51 -12.45
CA ILE A 200 19.66 5.17 -12.42
C ILE A 200 19.26 4.44 -11.12
N LEU A 201 19.35 5.12 -9.98
CA LEU A 201 18.95 4.55 -8.69
C LEU A 201 17.46 4.20 -8.66
N VAL A 202 16.59 5.04 -9.20
CA VAL A 202 15.14 4.77 -9.30
C VAL A 202 14.87 3.52 -10.13
N LEU A 203 15.52 3.40 -11.31
CA LEU A 203 15.37 2.23 -12.18
C LEU A 203 15.88 0.95 -11.52
N LEU A 204 17.01 1.04 -10.82
CA LEU A 204 17.61 -0.06 -10.08
C LEU A 204 16.69 -0.54 -8.95
N VAL A 205 16.18 0.40 -8.12
CA VAL A 205 15.26 0.07 -7.01
C VAL A 205 13.93 -0.43 -7.56
N TYR A 206 13.41 0.13 -8.65
CA TYR A 206 12.21 -0.37 -9.31
C TYR A 206 12.37 -1.82 -9.77
N TYR A 207 13.48 -2.13 -10.45
CA TYR A 207 13.80 -3.50 -10.87
C TYR A 207 13.92 -4.43 -9.67
N PHE A 208 14.66 -4.01 -8.65
CA PHE A 208 14.86 -4.75 -7.41
C PHE A 208 13.53 -5.05 -6.69
N ALA A 209 12.70 -4.03 -6.50
CA ALA A 209 11.43 -4.16 -5.78
C ALA A 209 10.42 -5.06 -6.54
N LYS A 210 10.37 -4.96 -7.87
CA LYS A 210 9.37 -5.67 -8.71
C LYS A 210 9.81 -7.09 -9.09
N HIS A 211 11.09 -7.29 -9.41
CA HIS A 211 11.56 -8.52 -10.04
C HIS A 211 12.32 -9.45 -9.10
N THR A 212 12.81 -9.01 -7.94
CA THR A 212 13.55 -9.87 -7.02
C THR A 212 12.67 -10.58 -6.01
N LYS A 213 13.17 -11.70 -5.46
CA LYS A 213 12.52 -12.42 -4.35
C LYS A 213 12.45 -11.54 -3.09
N PHE A 214 13.48 -10.71 -2.86
CA PHE A 214 13.53 -9.83 -1.70
C PHE A 214 12.51 -8.69 -1.81
N GLY A 215 12.37 -8.07 -2.99
CA GLY A 215 11.35 -7.05 -3.24
C GLY A 215 9.94 -7.57 -2.93
N ARG A 216 9.61 -8.79 -3.39
CA ARG A 216 8.31 -9.42 -3.06
C ARG A 216 8.11 -9.64 -1.56
N LYS A 217 9.18 -9.97 -0.79
CA LYS A 217 9.12 -10.10 0.67
C LYS A 217 8.77 -8.75 1.33
N ILE A 218 9.30 -7.62 0.84
CA ILE A 218 9.00 -6.27 1.35
C ILE A 218 7.50 -5.99 1.25
N TYR A 219 6.89 -6.19 0.08
CA TYR A 219 5.45 -5.98 -0.12
C TYR A 219 4.59 -6.95 0.70
N ALA A 220 4.99 -8.22 0.79
CA ALA A 220 4.28 -9.22 1.60
C ALA A 220 4.30 -8.86 3.08
N LEU A 221 5.46 -8.42 3.59
CA LEU A 221 5.65 -8.01 4.98
C LEU A 221 4.73 -6.84 5.35
N GLY A 222 4.67 -5.81 4.50
CA GLY A 222 3.82 -4.65 4.73
C GLY A 222 2.34 -4.92 4.56
N SER A 223 1.96 -5.89 3.73
CA SER A 223 0.56 -6.27 3.57
C SER A 223 0.01 -7.00 4.80
N ASN A 224 0.75 -7.98 5.32
CA ASN A 224 0.43 -8.69 6.56
C ASN A 224 1.67 -9.42 7.10
N SER A 225 2.31 -8.86 8.11
CA SER A 225 3.52 -9.40 8.73
C SER A 225 3.32 -10.80 9.34
N LYS A 226 2.13 -11.09 9.92
CA LYS A 226 1.81 -12.41 10.48
C LYS A 226 1.68 -13.46 9.38
N ALA A 227 0.95 -13.16 8.31
CA ALA A 227 0.80 -14.06 7.15
C ALA A 227 2.15 -14.28 6.45
N ALA A 228 2.98 -13.25 6.30
CA ALA A 228 4.33 -13.35 5.74
C ALA A 228 5.22 -14.30 6.57
N SER A 229 5.14 -14.23 7.90
CA SER A 229 5.86 -15.16 8.79
C SER A 229 5.39 -16.60 8.62
N LEU A 230 4.08 -16.85 8.52
CA LEU A 230 3.51 -18.18 8.28
C LEU A 230 3.91 -18.74 6.90
N ALA A 231 4.13 -17.88 5.93
CA ALA A 231 4.66 -18.25 4.61
C ALA A 231 6.19 -18.48 4.58
N GLY A 232 6.86 -18.53 5.76
CA GLY A 232 8.29 -18.83 5.87
C GLY A 232 9.21 -17.61 5.66
N ILE A 233 8.69 -16.38 5.65
CA ILE A 233 9.52 -15.17 5.58
C ILE A 233 10.10 -14.89 6.98
N ASN A 234 11.43 -14.85 7.08
CA ASN A 234 12.10 -14.43 8.30
C ASN A 234 11.93 -12.92 8.51
N VAL A 235 10.84 -12.53 9.20
CA VAL A 235 10.45 -11.13 9.43
C VAL A 235 11.56 -10.32 10.11
N PRO A 236 12.20 -10.79 11.21
CA PRO A 236 13.26 -10.04 11.88
C PRO A 236 14.43 -9.66 10.96
N TRP A 237 14.98 -10.63 10.26
CA TRP A 237 16.09 -10.38 9.35
C TRP A 237 15.70 -9.59 8.10
N THR A 238 14.48 -9.80 7.59
CA THR A 238 13.98 -9.02 6.45
C THR A 238 13.87 -7.53 6.83
N LYS A 239 13.36 -7.20 8.03
CA LYS A 239 13.32 -5.82 8.52
C LYS A 239 14.73 -5.24 8.70
N ALA A 240 15.64 -5.99 9.35
CA ALA A 240 17.02 -5.55 9.52
C ALA A 240 17.70 -5.19 8.18
N THR A 241 17.49 -6.03 7.16
CA THR A 241 18.04 -5.79 5.82
C THR A 241 17.39 -4.61 5.12
N ILE A 242 16.05 -4.40 5.27
CA ILE A 242 15.36 -3.24 4.68
C ILE A 242 15.91 -1.93 5.25
N PHE A 243 16.06 -1.84 6.57
CA PHE A 243 16.63 -0.67 7.23
C PHE A 243 18.10 -0.43 6.86
N ALA A 244 18.90 -1.50 6.70
CA ALA A 244 20.29 -1.40 6.22
C ALA A 244 20.34 -0.85 4.79
N ILE A 245 19.51 -1.37 3.88
CA ILE A 245 19.42 -0.86 2.51
C ILE A 245 18.96 0.60 2.51
N ALA A 246 17.97 0.96 3.32
CA ALA A 246 17.54 2.34 3.45
C ALA A 246 18.67 3.25 3.98
N GLY A 247 19.45 2.77 4.96
CA GLY A 247 20.64 3.45 5.43
C GLY A 247 21.67 3.68 4.32
N ALA A 248 21.87 2.71 3.42
CA ALA A 248 22.74 2.90 2.26
C ALA A 248 22.25 4.03 1.33
N PHE A 249 20.93 4.12 1.10
CA PHE A 249 20.34 5.25 0.34
C PHE A 249 20.49 6.59 1.07
N VAL A 250 20.42 6.61 2.40
CA VAL A 250 20.74 7.82 3.21
C VAL A 250 22.18 8.22 3.00
N GLY A 251 23.13 7.28 3.05
CA GLY A 251 24.53 7.54 2.76
C GLY A 251 24.77 8.04 1.33
N LEU A 252 24.17 7.42 0.33
CA LEU A 252 24.25 7.90 -1.06
C LEU A 252 23.68 9.32 -1.21
N SER A 253 22.58 9.62 -0.53
CA SER A 253 22.02 10.97 -0.49
C SER A 253 22.97 11.98 0.14
N ALA A 254 23.67 11.60 1.22
CA ALA A 254 24.67 12.44 1.87
C ALA A 254 25.89 12.68 0.94
N VAL A 255 26.34 11.67 0.19
CA VAL A 255 27.38 11.82 -0.85
C VAL A 255 26.96 12.85 -1.89
N LEU A 256 25.72 12.75 -2.42
CA LEU A 256 25.21 13.72 -3.41
C LEU A 256 25.12 15.13 -2.83
N HIS A 257 24.72 15.26 -1.56
CA HIS A 257 24.66 16.56 -0.89
C HIS A 257 26.05 17.18 -0.74
N VAL A 258 27.02 16.43 -0.25
CA VAL A 258 28.42 16.87 -0.12
C VAL A 258 28.99 17.26 -1.51
N SER A 259 28.64 16.52 -2.55
CA SER A 259 29.05 16.84 -3.91
C SER A 259 28.46 18.16 -4.43
N ILE A 260 27.23 18.52 -4.02
CA ILE A 260 26.58 19.76 -4.47
C ILE A 260 27.01 20.98 -3.65
N TYR A 261 27.08 20.81 -2.31
CA TYR A 261 27.20 21.92 -1.37
C TYR A 261 28.57 22.03 -0.68
N SER A 262 29.49 21.11 -0.92
CA SER A 262 30.86 21.07 -0.33
C SER A 262 30.91 21.00 1.19
N SER A 263 29.78 20.95 1.86
CA SER A 263 29.71 21.11 3.32
C SER A 263 28.53 20.33 3.93
N MET A 264 28.64 20.13 5.25
CA MET A 264 27.59 19.52 6.06
C MET A 264 27.45 20.29 7.37
N ASP A 265 26.40 21.05 7.56
CA ASP A 265 26.11 21.74 8.80
C ASP A 265 25.61 20.75 9.86
N SER A 266 26.27 20.79 11.05
CA SER A 266 25.97 19.80 12.11
C SER A 266 24.58 19.98 12.76
N SER A 267 24.03 21.19 12.66
CA SER A 267 22.75 21.53 13.29
C SER A 267 21.58 21.47 12.34
N THR A 268 21.77 21.97 11.12
CA THR A 268 20.68 22.17 10.14
C THR A 268 20.66 21.14 9.03
N ALA A 269 21.81 20.52 8.68
CA ALA A 269 21.83 19.51 7.63
C ALA A 269 20.92 18.31 7.97
N GLY A 270 20.10 17.92 7.03
CA GLY A 270 19.13 16.83 7.20
C GLY A 270 18.00 17.14 8.18
N MET A 271 17.81 18.40 8.59
CA MET A 271 16.67 18.77 9.44
C MET A 271 15.37 18.61 8.67
N SER A 272 14.41 17.90 9.27
CA SER A 272 13.11 17.57 8.66
C SER A 272 13.18 16.70 7.39
N TYR A 273 14.33 16.12 7.05
CA TYR A 273 14.47 15.26 5.86
C TYR A 273 13.64 13.98 5.95
N GLU A 274 13.39 13.47 7.16
CA GLU A 274 12.45 12.39 7.41
C GLU A 274 11.03 12.76 6.93
N LEU A 275 10.57 13.97 7.22
CA LEU A 275 9.25 14.46 6.79
C LEU A 275 9.20 14.67 5.28
N TYR A 276 10.28 15.22 4.70
CA TYR A 276 10.37 15.45 3.25
C TYR A 276 10.38 14.13 2.46
N ALA A 277 11.08 13.12 2.98
CA ALA A 277 11.07 11.79 2.39
C ALA A 277 9.71 11.11 2.48
N ILE A 278 9.04 11.19 3.64
CA ILE A 278 7.69 10.67 3.83
C ILE A 278 6.72 11.39 2.87
N ALA A 279 6.78 12.73 2.80
CA ALA A 279 5.94 13.52 1.90
C ALA A 279 6.14 13.10 0.44
N SER A 280 7.40 12.95 0.00
CA SER A 280 7.74 12.49 -1.36
C SER A 280 7.18 11.10 -1.64
N CYS A 281 7.26 10.17 -0.69
CA CYS A 281 6.69 8.83 -0.82
C CYS A 281 5.16 8.86 -0.90
N VAL A 282 4.51 9.66 -0.05
CA VAL A 282 3.04 9.79 0.02
C VAL A 282 2.50 10.43 -1.25
N ILE A 283 3.07 11.55 -1.69
CA ILE A 283 2.74 12.21 -2.97
C ILE A 283 2.99 11.24 -4.14
N GLY A 284 4.07 10.46 -4.06
CA GLY A 284 4.41 9.41 -5.02
C GLY A 284 3.48 8.19 -5.01
N GLY A 285 2.49 8.13 -4.11
CA GLY A 285 1.48 7.08 -4.05
C GLY A 285 1.89 5.82 -3.30
N ILE A 286 2.84 5.92 -2.37
CA ILE A 286 3.13 4.83 -1.42
C ILE A 286 2.12 4.88 -0.28
N SER A 287 1.53 3.74 0.04
CA SER A 287 0.55 3.61 1.13
C SER A 287 1.25 3.64 2.49
N MET A 288 0.83 4.53 3.38
CA MET A 288 1.30 4.57 4.77
C MET A 288 0.93 3.32 5.58
N ASN A 289 -0.06 2.56 5.13
CA ASN A 289 -0.43 1.27 5.74
C ASN A 289 0.47 0.11 5.30
N GLY A 290 1.48 0.37 4.46
CA GLY A 290 2.37 -0.64 3.92
C GLY A 290 1.76 -1.51 2.80
N GLY A 291 2.56 -2.41 2.25
CA GLY A 291 2.17 -3.44 1.28
C GLY A 291 1.79 -2.93 -0.12
N ARG A 292 1.78 -1.62 -0.36
CA ARG A 292 1.37 -1.01 -1.64
C ARG A 292 2.18 0.24 -1.94
N GLY A 293 2.52 0.42 -3.22
CA GLY A 293 3.20 1.62 -3.69
C GLY A 293 3.98 1.36 -4.98
N ASN A 294 4.29 2.44 -5.70
CA ASN A 294 5.09 2.40 -6.92
C ASN A 294 6.39 3.17 -6.71
N ILE A 295 7.52 2.52 -6.91
CA ILE A 295 8.84 3.12 -6.75
C ILE A 295 9.06 4.31 -7.70
N ILE A 296 8.56 4.20 -8.95
CA ILE A 296 8.66 5.33 -9.91
C ILE A 296 7.89 6.55 -9.39
N GLY A 297 6.80 6.33 -8.64
CA GLY A 297 6.05 7.40 -8.02
C GLY A 297 6.89 8.25 -7.06
N ILE A 298 7.87 7.66 -6.37
CA ILE A 298 8.76 8.38 -5.45
C ILE A 298 9.53 9.50 -6.17
N LEU A 299 10.01 9.22 -7.40
CA LEU A 299 10.70 10.22 -8.21
C LEU A 299 9.81 11.45 -8.46
N PHE A 300 8.58 11.21 -8.93
CA PHE A 300 7.63 12.30 -9.20
C PHE A 300 7.15 12.96 -7.92
N GLY A 301 7.03 12.23 -6.82
CA GLY A 301 6.73 12.77 -5.51
C GLY A 301 7.84 13.69 -4.99
N ALA A 302 9.10 13.29 -5.12
CA ALA A 302 10.25 14.09 -4.74
C ALA A 302 10.40 15.34 -5.64
N LEU A 303 10.18 15.20 -6.96
CA LEU A 303 10.13 16.34 -7.89
C LEU A 303 9.03 17.32 -7.49
N SER A 304 7.81 16.83 -7.24
CA SER A 304 6.68 17.68 -6.83
C SER A 304 7.00 18.43 -5.53
N PHE A 305 7.61 17.75 -4.56
CA PHE A 305 7.98 18.36 -3.28
C PHE A 305 9.04 19.47 -3.46
N GLN A 306 10.05 19.25 -4.30
CA GLN A 306 11.07 20.26 -4.58
C GLN A 306 10.53 21.44 -5.39
N ILE A 307 9.58 21.20 -6.29
CA ILE A 307 8.86 22.28 -7.00
C ILE A 307 8.10 23.16 -6.01
N ILE A 308 7.44 22.58 -5.01
CA ILE A 308 6.75 23.33 -3.93
C ILE A 308 7.73 24.24 -3.21
N ASP A 309 8.90 23.74 -2.86
CA ASP A 309 9.96 24.52 -2.20
C ASP A 309 10.38 25.75 -3.06
N LYS A 310 10.49 25.56 -4.36
CA LYS A 310 10.79 26.65 -5.33
C LYS A 310 9.62 27.61 -5.51
N ILE A 311 8.37 27.14 -5.48
CA ILE A 311 7.19 28.01 -5.54
C ILE A 311 7.16 28.92 -4.31
N ILE A 312 7.38 28.39 -3.11
CA ILE A 312 7.41 29.16 -1.87
C ILE A 312 8.51 30.25 -1.94
N SER A 313 9.67 29.89 -2.45
CA SER A 313 10.79 30.84 -2.65
C SER A 313 10.48 31.92 -3.70
N ALA A 314 9.79 31.56 -4.78
CA ALA A 314 9.42 32.49 -5.88
C ALA A 314 8.35 33.52 -5.44
N VAL A 315 7.47 33.16 -4.51
CA VAL A 315 6.43 34.06 -3.97
C VAL A 315 7.01 35.03 -2.91
N ASN A 316 8.32 34.94 -2.62
CA ASN A 316 9.01 35.78 -1.62
C ASN A 316 8.35 35.74 -0.24
N LEU A 317 7.80 34.60 0.18
CA LEU A 317 7.27 34.41 1.52
C LEU A 317 8.41 34.40 2.54
N ASN A 318 8.10 34.87 3.75
CA ASN A 318 9.05 34.83 4.84
C ASN A 318 9.57 33.40 5.06
N PRO A 319 10.91 33.15 5.02
CA PRO A 319 11.48 31.81 5.19
C PRO A 319 11.03 31.06 6.45
N LEU A 320 10.64 31.79 7.50
CA LEU A 320 10.11 31.23 8.76
C LEU A 320 8.76 30.49 8.58
N ILE A 321 8.02 30.79 7.49
CA ILE A 321 6.75 30.15 7.19
C ILE A 321 6.92 28.90 6.32
N ASN A 322 8.11 28.67 5.76
CA ASN A 322 8.37 27.54 4.85
C ASN A 322 7.97 26.19 5.44
N ASP A 323 8.37 25.90 6.68
CA ASP A 323 8.07 24.62 7.31
C ASP A 323 6.58 24.48 7.65
N THR A 324 5.89 25.59 7.94
CA THR A 324 4.44 25.61 8.13
C THR A 324 3.71 25.21 6.85
N ILE A 325 4.11 25.77 5.69
CA ILE A 325 3.52 25.46 4.39
C ILE A 325 3.83 24.01 4.00
N LYS A 326 5.06 23.55 4.15
CA LYS A 326 5.44 22.16 3.89
C LYS A 326 4.67 21.18 4.76
N GLY A 327 4.48 21.49 6.04
CA GLY A 327 3.67 20.69 6.96
C GLY A 327 2.20 20.62 6.55
N LEU A 328 1.64 21.75 6.12
CA LEU A 328 0.25 21.81 5.63
C LEU A 328 0.08 20.98 4.34
N ILE A 329 1.03 21.06 3.41
CA ILE A 329 1.04 20.27 2.17
C ILE A 329 1.15 18.77 2.49
N LEU A 330 1.98 18.40 3.46
CA LEU A 330 2.07 17.01 3.92
C LEU A 330 0.72 16.51 4.45
N LEU A 331 0.05 17.29 5.31
CA LEU A 331 -1.28 16.95 5.83
C LEU A 331 -2.32 16.80 4.72
N VAL A 332 -2.36 17.74 3.79
CA VAL A 332 -3.25 17.67 2.61
C VAL A 332 -2.95 16.43 1.76
N SER A 333 -1.67 16.12 1.55
CA SER A 333 -1.26 14.93 0.79
C SER A 333 -1.69 13.62 1.46
N ILE A 334 -1.59 13.53 2.80
CA ILE A 334 -2.07 12.37 3.57
C ILE A 334 -3.59 12.25 3.47
N ILE A 335 -4.33 13.36 3.59
CA ILE A 335 -5.80 13.37 3.44
C ILE A 335 -6.20 12.91 2.04
N LEU A 336 -5.54 13.41 0.99
CA LEU A 336 -5.76 12.97 -0.39
C LEU A 336 -5.46 11.48 -0.56
N GLN A 337 -4.41 10.99 0.07
CA GLN A 337 -4.06 9.57 0.05
C GLN A 337 -5.16 8.71 0.70
N LEU A 338 -5.71 9.13 1.85
CA LEU A 338 -6.83 8.44 2.51
C LEU A 338 -8.07 8.40 1.61
N ILE A 339 -8.35 9.49 0.87
CA ILE A 339 -9.46 9.55 -0.09
C ILE A 339 -9.27 8.52 -1.22
N VAL A 340 -8.04 8.39 -1.73
CA VAL A 340 -7.74 7.57 -2.92
C VAL A 340 -7.61 6.09 -2.56
N PHE A 341 -6.86 5.76 -1.49
CA PHE A 341 -6.48 4.39 -1.18
C PHE A 341 -7.33 3.74 -0.09
N ASP A 342 -7.86 4.52 0.86
CA ASP A 342 -8.69 4.02 1.96
C ASP A 342 -9.94 4.87 2.16
N LYS A 343 -10.85 4.77 1.20
CA LYS A 343 -12.13 5.48 1.24
C LYS A 343 -12.93 5.23 2.52
N LYS A 344 -12.84 4.01 3.09
CA LYS A 344 -13.58 3.68 4.33
C LYS A 344 -13.06 4.49 5.50
N SER A 345 -11.74 4.52 5.71
CA SER A 345 -11.14 5.31 6.79
C SER A 345 -11.35 6.81 6.60
N PHE A 346 -11.28 7.29 5.35
CA PHE A 346 -11.57 8.69 5.05
C PHE A 346 -13.02 9.06 5.34
N TYR A 347 -13.99 8.23 4.93
CA TYR A 347 -15.40 8.46 5.24
C TYR A 347 -15.67 8.41 6.74
N LYS A 348 -15.05 7.46 7.46
CA LYS A 348 -15.13 7.38 8.92
C LYS A 348 -14.54 8.64 9.60
N PHE A 349 -13.42 9.15 9.10
CA PHE A 349 -12.84 10.40 9.57
C PHE A 349 -13.78 11.59 9.34
N LEU A 350 -14.34 11.76 8.11
CA LEU A 350 -15.29 12.81 7.80
C LEU A 350 -16.57 12.72 8.64
N GLU A 351 -17.01 11.51 8.96
CA GLU A 351 -18.12 11.23 9.83
C GLU A 351 -17.80 11.66 11.27
N THR A 352 -16.61 11.33 11.78
CA THR A 352 -16.18 11.70 13.14
C THR A 352 -16.14 13.21 13.35
N ILE A 353 -15.67 13.97 12.34
CA ILE A 353 -15.66 15.44 12.37
C ILE A 353 -16.97 16.05 11.88
N GLY A 354 -17.95 15.21 11.48
CA GLY A 354 -19.30 15.62 11.08
C GLY A 354 -19.38 16.42 9.78
N LEU A 355 -18.39 16.31 8.91
CA LEU A 355 -18.37 17.01 7.61
C LEU A 355 -19.06 16.24 6.50
N LYS A 356 -19.24 14.93 6.64
CA LYS A 356 -19.92 14.10 5.65
C LYS A 356 -20.99 13.22 6.29
N TYR A 357 -22.13 13.18 5.63
CA TYR A 357 -23.20 12.25 5.94
C TYR A 357 -22.86 10.86 5.41
N ASN A 358 -22.89 9.87 6.28
CA ASN A 358 -22.86 8.46 5.90
C ASN A 358 -24.21 7.85 6.22
N PRO A 359 -25.03 7.48 5.21
CA PRO A 359 -26.34 6.89 5.45
C PRO A 359 -26.27 5.56 6.22
N GLU A 360 -25.08 4.98 6.31
CA GLU A 360 -24.85 3.73 7.05
C GLU A 360 -24.74 3.93 8.56
N LYS A 361 -24.73 5.18 9.08
CA LYS A 361 -24.51 5.39 10.50
C LYS A 361 -25.37 6.50 11.08
N GLN A 362 -26.26 6.09 11.94
CA GLN A 362 -27.09 6.90 12.83
C GLN A 362 -26.26 7.91 13.65
N SER A 363 -25.02 7.52 14.02
CA SER A 363 -24.07 8.36 14.77
C SER A 363 -23.76 9.73 14.17
N TYR A 364 -23.86 9.89 12.84
CA TYR A 364 -23.68 11.20 12.20
C TYR A 364 -24.79 12.20 12.54
N LEU A 365 -26.05 11.77 12.47
CA LEU A 365 -27.19 12.62 12.81
C LEU A 365 -27.23 12.94 14.30
N GLU A 366 -26.90 11.97 15.15
CA GLU A 366 -26.75 12.14 16.60
C GLU A 366 -25.66 13.17 16.93
N ALA A 367 -24.48 13.06 16.31
CA ALA A 367 -23.39 14.03 16.47
C ALA A 367 -23.75 15.43 15.95
N ARG A 368 -24.54 15.51 14.87
CA ARG A 368 -25.04 16.79 14.32
C ARG A 368 -26.10 17.41 15.22
N LEU A 369 -26.98 16.60 15.79
CA LEU A 369 -27.97 17.00 16.80
C LEU A 369 -27.26 17.60 18.03
N GLY A 370 -26.28 16.87 18.60
CA GLY A 370 -25.51 17.31 19.76
C GLY A 370 -24.83 18.69 19.52
N ARG A 371 -24.22 18.88 18.33
CA ARG A 371 -23.62 20.18 17.97
C ARG A 371 -24.62 21.31 17.86
N LYS A 372 -25.81 21.04 17.29
CA LYS A 372 -26.87 22.07 17.22
C LYS A 372 -27.38 22.45 18.59
N ILE A 373 -27.62 21.48 19.47
CA ILE A 373 -28.02 21.71 20.86
C ILE A 373 -26.95 22.53 21.59
N ASN A 374 -25.67 22.17 21.49
CA ASN A 374 -24.58 22.93 22.10
C ASN A 374 -24.46 24.34 21.54
N SER A 375 -24.67 24.56 20.24
CA SER A 375 -24.69 25.89 19.63
C SER A 375 -25.83 26.75 20.18
N ILE A 376 -27.03 26.16 20.37
CA ILE A 376 -28.19 26.86 20.98
C ILE A 376 -27.84 27.20 22.42
N LYS A 377 -27.36 26.25 23.25
CA LYS A 377 -26.98 26.50 24.63
C LYS A 377 -25.98 27.64 24.75
N LEU A 378 -24.86 27.59 24.01
CA LEU A 378 -23.84 28.63 24.02
C LEU A 378 -24.38 30.03 23.60
N SER A 379 -25.31 30.05 22.63
CA SER A 379 -25.95 31.31 22.19
C SER A 379 -26.80 31.94 23.29
N TYR A 380 -27.57 31.13 24.01
CA TYR A 380 -28.41 31.61 25.12
C TYR A 380 -27.59 31.92 26.37
N ASP A 381 -26.56 31.17 26.68
CA ASP A 381 -25.64 31.44 27.79
C ASP A 381 -24.96 32.82 27.61
N LYS A 382 -24.56 33.17 26.37
CA LYS A 382 -24.07 34.52 26.04
C LYS A 382 -25.13 35.62 26.24
N LYS A 383 -26.43 35.35 25.97
CA LYS A 383 -27.50 36.31 26.23
C LYS A 383 -27.74 36.47 27.73
N ILE A 384 -27.75 35.37 28.48
CA ILE A 384 -27.92 35.40 29.94
C ILE A 384 -26.76 36.14 30.60
N ALA A 385 -25.50 35.89 30.18
CA ALA A 385 -24.33 36.62 30.68
C ALA A 385 -24.41 38.13 30.42
N ARG A 386 -25.02 38.55 29.28
CA ARG A 386 -25.25 40.01 29.01
C ARG A 386 -26.30 40.63 29.92
N ILE A 387 -27.30 39.85 30.36
CA ILE A 387 -28.31 40.34 31.31
C ILE A 387 -27.69 40.48 32.70
N LEU A 388 -26.91 39.50 33.13
CA LEU A 388 -26.19 39.51 34.41
C LEU A 388 -25.20 40.69 34.54
N ASN A 389 -24.67 41.18 33.44
CA ASN A 389 -23.78 42.36 33.41
C ASN A 389 -24.50 43.68 33.29
N ARG A 390 -25.86 43.74 33.33
CA ARG A 390 -26.64 44.98 33.33
C ARG A 390 -27.04 45.33 34.77
N GLU A 391 -27.08 46.61 35.09
CA GLU A 391 -27.60 47.13 36.36
C GLU A 391 -29.16 47.06 36.38
N LEU A 392 -29.69 45.82 36.54
CA LEU A 392 -31.13 45.55 36.65
C LEU A 392 -31.46 45.14 38.10
N SER A 393 -32.71 45.38 38.51
CA SER A 393 -33.18 44.82 39.78
C SER A 393 -33.17 43.29 39.76
N LYS A 394 -33.01 42.66 40.93
CA LYS A 394 -32.90 41.23 41.05
C LYS A 394 -34.11 40.47 40.50
N GLU A 395 -35.33 41.09 40.65
CA GLU A 395 -36.59 40.51 40.15
C GLU A 395 -36.73 40.62 38.63
N GLU A 396 -36.37 41.76 38.04
CA GLU A 396 -36.37 41.97 36.59
C GLU A 396 -35.36 41.07 35.88
N ALA A 397 -34.14 40.92 36.42
CA ALA A 397 -33.15 40.05 35.90
C ALA A 397 -33.60 38.56 35.92
N THR A 398 -34.23 38.12 37.02
CA THR A 398 -34.73 36.74 37.16
C THR A 398 -35.84 36.45 36.13
N THR A 399 -36.78 37.38 35.95
CA THR A 399 -37.88 37.26 34.98
C THR A 399 -37.37 37.14 33.53
N LEU A 400 -36.40 37.95 33.16
CA LEU A 400 -35.79 37.94 31.84
C LEU A 400 -34.96 36.65 31.59
N ILE A 401 -34.24 36.17 32.60
CA ILE A 401 -33.48 34.93 32.52
C ILE A 401 -34.41 33.74 32.35
N ASN A 402 -35.49 33.65 33.16
CA ASN A 402 -36.45 32.53 33.03
C ASN A 402 -37.07 32.50 31.64
N LYS A 403 -37.47 33.64 31.09
CA LYS A 403 -38.01 33.74 29.72
C LYS A 403 -36.98 33.23 28.68
N LEU A 404 -35.69 33.55 28.83
CA LEU A 404 -34.67 33.08 27.92
C LEU A 404 -34.38 31.55 28.07
N LEU A 405 -34.53 31.02 29.27
CA LEU A 405 -34.42 29.58 29.52
C LEU A 405 -35.58 28.83 28.86
N ASP A 406 -36.81 29.30 29.00
CA ASP A 406 -38.00 28.71 28.34
C ASP A 406 -37.86 28.75 26.81
N GLU A 407 -37.43 29.88 26.23
CA GLU A 407 -37.14 29.97 24.80
C GLU A 407 -36.02 29.04 24.35
N ARG A 408 -35.02 28.84 25.18
CA ARG A 408 -33.91 27.88 24.89
C ARG A 408 -34.44 26.46 24.85
N GLU A 409 -35.22 26.04 25.84
CA GLU A 409 -35.79 24.70 25.91
C GLU A 409 -36.72 24.42 24.74
N ALA A 410 -37.63 25.33 24.43
CA ALA A 410 -38.53 25.21 23.28
C ALA A 410 -37.77 25.03 21.95
N LYS A 411 -36.64 25.74 21.76
CA LYS A 411 -35.79 25.56 20.58
C LYS A 411 -35.04 24.26 20.57
N ILE A 412 -34.59 23.76 21.72
CA ILE A 412 -33.93 22.46 21.84
C ILE A 412 -34.93 21.37 21.50
N ASP A 413 -36.13 21.42 22.02
CA ASP A 413 -37.19 20.42 21.76
C ASP A 413 -37.61 20.41 20.28
N ALA A 414 -37.76 21.55 19.66
CA ALA A 414 -38.02 21.62 18.22
C ALA A 414 -36.91 20.97 17.37
N VAL A 415 -35.66 21.14 17.78
CA VAL A 415 -34.53 20.51 17.11
C VAL A 415 -34.46 19.00 17.40
N ASN A 416 -34.73 18.58 18.64
CA ASN A 416 -34.79 17.16 19.02
C ASN A 416 -35.87 16.44 18.19
N ASN A 417 -37.09 16.96 18.16
CA ASN A 417 -38.21 16.36 17.41
C ASN A 417 -37.89 16.22 15.91
N LYS A 418 -37.22 17.24 15.32
CA LYS A 418 -36.85 17.20 13.91
C LYS A 418 -35.78 16.12 13.63
N TYR A 419 -34.81 15.97 14.54
CA TYR A 419 -33.69 15.02 14.32
C TYR A 419 -34.04 13.58 14.69
N SER A 420 -34.95 13.35 15.66
CA SER A 420 -35.41 11.98 15.96
C SER A 420 -36.01 11.30 14.73
N LEU A 421 -36.94 12.00 14.05
CA LEU A 421 -37.55 11.49 12.82
C LEU A 421 -36.53 11.18 11.72
N LEU A 422 -35.53 12.07 11.55
CA LEU A 422 -34.48 11.86 10.56
C LEU A 422 -33.54 10.70 10.91
N ILE A 423 -33.28 10.45 12.20
CA ILE A 423 -32.45 9.35 12.70
C ILE A 423 -33.17 8.03 12.42
N ASP A 424 -34.48 7.95 12.67
CA ASP A 424 -35.28 6.77 12.42
C ASP A 424 -35.39 6.44 10.92
N ASP A 425 -35.67 7.43 10.08
CA ASP A 425 -35.69 7.25 8.62
C ASP A 425 -34.38 6.70 8.07
N VAL A 426 -33.24 7.24 8.55
CA VAL A 426 -31.91 6.81 8.09
C VAL A 426 -31.58 5.40 8.55
N SER A 427 -31.96 5.02 9.76
CA SER A 427 -31.76 3.66 10.28
C SER A 427 -32.47 2.63 9.40
N LEU A 428 -33.70 2.93 8.96
CA LEU A 428 -34.50 2.03 8.11
C LEU A 428 -33.99 2.00 6.66
N GLU A 429 -33.64 3.15 6.08
CA GLU A 429 -33.00 3.21 4.77
C GLU A 429 -31.67 2.44 4.73
N PHE A 430 -30.89 2.50 5.81
CA PHE A 430 -29.66 1.73 5.93
C PHE A 430 -29.92 0.23 5.95
N ARG A 431 -30.90 -0.23 6.70
CA ARG A 431 -31.26 -1.67 6.75
C ARG A 431 -31.72 -2.17 5.38
N LEU A 432 -32.46 -1.36 4.61
CA LEU A 432 -32.81 -1.68 3.22
C LEU A 432 -31.58 -1.77 2.30
N TYR A 433 -30.67 -0.82 2.42
CA TYR A 433 -29.43 -0.80 1.67
C TYR A 433 -28.57 -2.02 2.00
N GLU A 434 -28.39 -2.34 3.28
CA GLU A 434 -27.64 -3.50 3.75
C GLU A 434 -28.24 -4.81 3.20
N ARG A 435 -29.56 -4.96 3.25
CA ARG A 435 -30.26 -6.11 2.67
C ARG A 435 -29.96 -6.24 1.17
N LYS A 436 -30.08 -5.16 0.39
CA LYS A 436 -29.73 -5.16 -1.05
C LYS A 436 -28.28 -5.56 -1.31
N GLN A 437 -27.35 -5.10 -0.49
CA GLN A 437 -25.94 -5.47 -0.62
C GLN A 437 -25.69 -6.95 -0.25
N ARG A 438 -26.37 -7.48 0.77
CA ARG A 438 -26.29 -8.89 1.15
C ARG A 438 -26.79 -9.79 0.02
N ILE A 439 -27.96 -9.51 -0.57
CA ILE A 439 -28.49 -10.27 -1.71
C ILE A 439 -27.49 -10.24 -2.88
N LYS A 440 -26.96 -9.09 -3.25
CA LYS A 440 -26.00 -8.94 -4.34
C LYS A 440 -24.66 -9.62 -4.05
N HIS A 441 -24.25 -9.69 -2.81
CA HIS A 441 -23.05 -10.42 -2.39
C HIS A 441 -23.27 -11.93 -2.50
N GLU A 442 -24.41 -12.44 -2.02
CA GLU A 442 -24.77 -13.84 -2.06
C GLU A 442 -24.95 -14.34 -3.51
N GLU A 443 -25.57 -13.56 -4.37
CA GLU A 443 -25.67 -13.87 -5.81
C GLU A 443 -24.29 -14.07 -6.46
N LYS A 444 -23.31 -13.23 -6.10
CA LYS A 444 -21.94 -13.38 -6.58
C LYS A 444 -21.24 -14.60 -6.00
N LEU A 445 -21.48 -14.91 -4.73
CA LEU A 445 -20.95 -16.08 -4.05
C LEU A 445 -21.49 -17.36 -4.68
N VAL A 446 -22.79 -17.46 -4.87
CA VAL A 446 -23.45 -18.59 -5.56
C VAL A 446 -22.83 -18.82 -6.93
N SER A 447 -22.72 -17.78 -7.76
CA SER A 447 -22.10 -17.89 -9.09
C SER A 447 -20.61 -18.29 -9.02
N SER A 448 -19.86 -17.83 -8.02
CA SER A 448 -18.46 -18.20 -7.83
C SER A 448 -18.30 -19.64 -7.38
N ASN A 449 -19.14 -20.09 -6.45
CA ASN A 449 -19.11 -21.44 -5.90
C ASN A 449 -19.46 -22.48 -6.96
N ILE A 450 -20.50 -22.25 -7.76
CA ILE A 450 -20.88 -23.11 -8.89
C ILE A 450 -19.73 -23.19 -9.90
N LYS A 451 -19.13 -22.08 -10.31
CA LYS A 451 -17.98 -22.07 -11.22
C LYS A 451 -16.78 -22.86 -10.69
N SER A 452 -16.50 -22.72 -9.40
CA SER A 452 -15.44 -23.49 -8.73
C SER A 452 -15.72 -24.98 -8.73
N ARG A 453 -16.98 -25.39 -8.46
CA ARG A 453 -17.41 -26.81 -8.51
C ARG A 453 -17.29 -27.39 -9.91
N ILE A 454 -17.74 -26.67 -10.94
CA ILE A 454 -17.59 -27.06 -12.36
C ILE A 454 -16.11 -27.23 -12.72
N ALA A 455 -15.22 -26.33 -12.28
CA ALA A 455 -13.79 -26.44 -12.55
C ALA A 455 -13.18 -27.68 -11.88
N SER A 456 -13.55 -27.97 -10.64
CA SER A 456 -13.14 -29.17 -9.91
C SER A 456 -13.62 -30.45 -10.60
N ASN A 457 -14.91 -30.51 -11.01
CA ASN A 457 -15.48 -31.65 -11.72
C ASN A 457 -14.77 -31.88 -13.06
N LYS A 458 -14.43 -30.82 -13.80
CA LYS A 458 -13.65 -30.94 -15.05
C LYS A 458 -12.24 -31.51 -14.80
N ALA A 459 -11.58 -31.12 -13.71
CA ALA A 459 -10.27 -31.66 -13.35
C ALA A 459 -10.34 -33.18 -13.06
N ILE A 460 -11.34 -33.59 -12.26
CA ILE A 460 -11.59 -35.02 -11.96
C ILE A 460 -11.88 -35.79 -13.24
N LEU A 461 -12.74 -35.28 -14.11
CA LEU A 461 -13.10 -35.95 -15.37
C LEU A 461 -11.88 -36.05 -16.30
N ASN A 462 -11.00 -35.06 -16.36
CA ASN A 462 -9.76 -35.12 -17.14
C ASN A 462 -8.80 -36.19 -16.63
N GLU A 463 -8.70 -36.37 -15.32
CA GLU A 463 -7.90 -37.45 -14.73
C GLU A 463 -8.46 -38.83 -15.09
N VAL A 464 -9.78 -38.99 -15.00
CA VAL A 464 -10.45 -40.23 -15.40
C VAL A 464 -10.28 -40.52 -16.91
N LYS A 465 -10.38 -39.49 -17.76
CA LYS A 465 -10.08 -39.58 -19.21
C LYS A 465 -8.63 -40.00 -19.49
N PHE A 466 -7.69 -39.42 -18.73
CA PHE A 466 -6.29 -39.78 -18.86
C PHE A 466 -6.01 -41.22 -18.49
N LYS A 467 -6.61 -41.74 -17.42
CA LYS A 467 -6.43 -43.12 -16.94
C LYS A 467 -7.11 -44.14 -17.89
N ASN A 468 -8.31 -43.82 -18.37
CA ASN A 468 -9.12 -44.80 -19.12
C ASN A 468 -8.99 -44.70 -20.64
N GLY A 469 -8.37 -43.64 -21.17
CA GLY A 469 -8.10 -43.51 -22.60
C GLY A 469 -9.35 -43.58 -23.51
N SER A 470 -9.41 -44.56 -24.38
CA SER A 470 -10.54 -44.82 -25.27
C SER A 470 -11.72 -45.57 -24.64
N TYR A 471 -11.55 -46.11 -23.42
CA TYR A 471 -12.61 -46.81 -22.70
C TYR A 471 -13.63 -45.82 -22.12
N LEU A 472 -14.74 -45.66 -22.85
CA LEU A 472 -15.71 -44.60 -22.64
C LEU A 472 -16.59 -44.80 -21.40
N ARG A 473 -16.91 -46.03 -21.04
CA ARG A 473 -17.91 -46.32 -19.99
C ARG A 473 -17.55 -45.70 -18.62
N PRO A 474 -16.33 -45.90 -18.05
CA PRO A 474 -15.98 -45.30 -16.76
C PRO A 474 -15.96 -43.77 -16.82
N ILE A 475 -15.66 -43.21 -18.01
CA ILE A 475 -15.66 -41.74 -18.22
C ILE A 475 -17.10 -41.22 -18.16
N LEU A 476 -18.04 -41.90 -18.86
CA LEU A 476 -19.43 -41.49 -18.91
C LEU A 476 -20.14 -41.71 -17.56
N GLU A 477 -19.86 -42.83 -16.88
CA GLU A 477 -20.39 -43.11 -15.54
C GLU A 477 -19.96 -42.04 -14.56
N LYS A 478 -18.66 -41.66 -14.58
CA LYS A 478 -18.14 -40.60 -13.71
C LYS A 478 -18.68 -39.21 -14.06
N GLU A 479 -18.91 -38.94 -15.35
CA GLU A 479 -19.53 -37.68 -15.79
C GLU A 479 -20.99 -37.57 -15.33
N ILE A 480 -21.75 -38.70 -15.37
CA ILE A 480 -23.11 -38.77 -14.83
C ILE A 480 -23.11 -38.51 -13.32
N GLU A 481 -22.21 -39.17 -12.56
CA GLU A 481 -22.07 -38.98 -11.12
C GLU A 481 -21.79 -37.51 -10.78
N LEU A 482 -20.78 -36.90 -11.45
CA LEU A 482 -20.39 -35.53 -11.25
C LEU A 482 -21.48 -34.51 -11.64
N ASN A 483 -22.29 -34.81 -12.66
CA ASN A 483 -23.41 -33.95 -13.06
C ASN A 483 -24.58 -34.04 -12.08
N LYS A 484 -24.87 -35.24 -11.53
CA LYS A 484 -25.85 -35.40 -10.45
C LYS A 484 -25.46 -34.65 -9.18
N ASP A 485 -24.19 -34.77 -8.76
CA ASP A 485 -23.64 -34.05 -7.64
C ASP A 485 -23.69 -32.52 -7.86
N LEU A 486 -23.33 -32.06 -9.06
CA LEU A 486 -23.40 -30.63 -9.42
C LEU A 486 -24.84 -30.11 -9.36
N SER A 487 -25.81 -30.89 -9.87
CA SER A 487 -27.23 -30.49 -9.83
C SER A 487 -27.75 -30.32 -8.40
N SER A 488 -27.39 -31.23 -7.49
CA SER A 488 -27.76 -31.14 -6.08
C SER A 488 -27.09 -29.95 -5.40
N TYR A 489 -25.81 -29.70 -5.72
CA TYR A 489 -25.06 -28.56 -5.19
C TYR A 489 -25.62 -27.23 -5.67
N GLU A 490 -25.97 -27.10 -6.95
CA GLU A 490 -26.61 -25.89 -7.50
C GLU A 490 -27.95 -25.63 -6.83
N GLU A 491 -28.75 -26.68 -6.62
CA GLU A 491 -30.03 -26.57 -5.91
C GLU A 491 -29.89 -26.03 -4.50
N GLU A 492 -28.91 -26.50 -3.75
CA GLU A 492 -28.59 -25.97 -2.39
C GLU A 492 -28.17 -24.49 -2.43
N GLN A 493 -27.28 -24.11 -3.37
CA GLN A 493 -26.80 -22.74 -3.46
C GLN A 493 -27.92 -21.75 -3.84
N TYR A 494 -28.78 -22.13 -4.79
CA TYR A 494 -29.92 -21.28 -5.17
C TYR A 494 -31.02 -21.22 -4.10
N SER A 495 -31.23 -22.28 -3.32
CA SER A 495 -32.20 -22.27 -2.21
C SER A 495 -31.77 -21.27 -1.10
N LYS A 496 -30.50 -21.20 -0.78
CA LYS A 496 -29.95 -20.18 0.17
C LYS A 496 -30.17 -18.75 -0.31
N LEU A 497 -30.01 -18.51 -1.61
CA LEU A 497 -30.24 -17.19 -2.21
C LEU A 497 -31.73 -16.83 -2.19
N ASP A 498 -32.61 -17.78 -2.51
CA ASP A 498 -34.04 -17.57 -2.56
C ASP A 498 -34.63 -17.30 -1.15
N GLU A 499 -34.16 -18.01 -0.14
CA GLU A 499 -34.53 -17.76 1.27
C GLU A 499 -34.19 -16.31 1.68
N LEU A 500 -33.01 -15.81 1.31
CA LEU A 500 -32.60 -14.43 1.60
C LEU A 500 -33.46 -13.39 0.85
N VAL A 501 -33.90 -13.71 -0.35
CA VAL A 501 -34.76 -12.83 -1.17
C VAL A 501 -36.19 -12.80 -0.63
N LEU A 502 -36.72 -13.93 -0.20
CA LEU A 502 -38.06 -14.07 0.36
C LEU A 502 -38.24 -13.42 1.74
N ASP A 503 -37.15 -13.08 2.43
CA ASP A 503 -37.23 -12.31 3.68
C ASP A 503 -37.74 -10.88 3.42
N VAL A 504 -39.01 -10.66 3.71
CA VAL A 504 -39.73 -9.39 3.51
C VAL A 504 -39.76 -8.51 4.76
N SER A 505 -39.17 -8.94 5.86
CA SER A 505 -39.26 -8.28 7.17
C SER A 505 -38.83 -6.80 7.09
N VAL A 506 -37.65 -6.54 6.58
CA VAL A 506 -37.10 -5.17 6.49
C VAL A 506 -37.87 -4.27 5.50
N PRO A 507 -38.19 -4.67 4.24
CA PRO A 507 -38.96 -3.82 3.35
C PRO A 507 -40.34 -3.45 3.89
N LYS A 508 -41.06 -4.38 4.53
CA LYS A 508 -42.38 -4.13 5.09
C LYS A 508 -42.33 -3.25 6.35
N GLU A 509 -41.28 -3.41 7.20
CA GLU A 509 -41.05 -2.53 8.34
C GLU A 509 -40.82 -1.09 7.91
N VAL A 510 -40.03 -0.85 6.84
CA VAL A 510 -39.80 0.48 6.29
C VAL A 510 -41.09 1.08 5.73
N ALA A 511 -41.86 0.32 4.96
CA ALA A 511 -43.15 0.79 4.43
C ALA A 511 -44.12 1.16 5.55
N LYS A 512 -44.17 0.37 6.63
CA LYS A 512 -44.99 0.62 7.83
C LYS A 512 -44.56 1.91 8.55
N HIS A 513 -43.27 2.13 8.73
CA HIS A 513 -42.72 3.32 9.36
C HIS A 513 -43.08 4.62 8.56
N ILE A 514 -42.93 4.57 7.23
CA ILE A 514 -43.31 5.67 6.37
C ILE A 514 -44.82 5.97 6.50
N TYR A 515 -45.64 4.93 6.55
CA TYR A 515 -47.08 5.07 6.74
C TYR A 515 -47.43 5.72 8.08
N GLU A 516 -46.85 5.24 9.17
CA GLU A 516 -47.08 5.80 10.53
C GLU A 516 -46.64 7.26 10.63
N ARG A 517 -45.49 7.59 10.04
CA ARG A 517 -44.97 8.96 9.96
C ARG A 517 -45.92 9.88 9.18
N ASP A 518 -46.39 9.44 8.02
CA ASP A 518 -47.21 10.25 7.13
C ASP A 518 -48.64 10.44 7.69
N LEU A 519 -49.15 9.49 8.49
CA LEU A 519 -50.39 9.64 9.24
C LEU A 519 -50.34 10.73 10.32
N THR A 520 -49.16 11.00 10.87
CA THR A 520 -48.99 12.08 11.88
C THR A 520 -48.84 13.46 11.25
N ASN A 521 -48.72 13.57 9.92
CA ASN A 521 -48.56 14.82 9.23
C ASN A 521 -49.93 15.46 8.96
N PRO A 522 -50.27 16.64 9.58
CA PRO A 522 -51.57 17.26 9.46
C PRO A 522 -51.88 17.82 8.04
N ASN A 523 -50.87 17.90 7.18
CA ASN A 523 -51.01 18.40 5.81
C ASN A 523 -51.29 17.29 4.76
N LEU A 524 -51.38 16.05 5.18
CA LEU A 524 -51.62 14.91 4.29
C LEU A 524 -53.00 14.32 4.51
N ASP A 525 -53.70 14.00 3.39
CA ASP A 525 -54.97 13.31 3.44
C ASP A 525 -54.76 11.83 3.85
N LYS A 526 -55.40 11.43 4.97
CA LYS A 526 -55.28 10.11 5.55
C LYS A 526 -55.67 8.97 4.60
N ALA A 527 -56.70 9.18 3.78
CA ALA A 527 -57.14 8.19 2.80
C ALA A 527 -56.09 7.99 1.72
N LYS A 528 -55.43 9.07 1.30
CA LYS A 528 -54.34 8.99 0.30
C LYS A 528 -53.08 8.39 0.85
N VAL A 529 -52.77 8.56 2.13
CA VAL A 529 -51.65 7.94 2.82
C VAL A 529 -51.86 6.43 2.92
N GLU A 530 -53.07 5.96 3.25
CA GLU A 530 -53.42 4.54 3.30
C GLU A 530 -53.37 3.89 1.94
N GLU A 531 -53.84 4.53 0.89
CA GLU A 531 -53.71 4.05 -0.51
C GLU A 531 -52.25 3.93 -0.93
N THR A 532 -51.40 4.90 -0.59
CA THR A 532 -49.97 4.89 -0.88
C THR A 532 -49.26 3.74 -0.16
N TYR A 533 -49.64 3.47 1.08
CA TYR A 533 -49.12 2.33 1.83
C TYR A 533 -49.46 1.00 1.17
N LYS A 534 -50.73 0.76 0.82
CA LYS A 534 -51.18 -0.45 0.11
C LYS A 534 -50.43 -0.64 -1.18
N LYS A 535 -50.27 0.39 -1.99
CA LYS A 535 -49.46 0.35 -3.24
C LYS A 535 -47.99 0.04 -2.97
N SER A 536 -47.43 0.53 -1.87
CA SER A 536 -46.03 0.26 -1.49
C SER A 536 -45.84 -1.20 -1.08
N ILE A 537 -46.77 -1.80 -0.34
CA ILE A 537 -46.75 -3.22 0.01
C ILE A 537 -46.86 -4.11 -1.23
N GLU A 538 -47.87 -3.81 -2.09
CA GLU A 538 -48.07 -4.55 -3.37
C GLU A 538 -46.80 -4.46 -4.25
N LYS A 539 -46.16 -3.30 -4.34
CA LYS A 539 -44.92 -3.13 -5.08
C LYS A 539 -43.78 -4.00 -4.52
N ILE A 540 -43.62 -4.06 -3.20
CA ILE A 540 -42.63 -4.88 -2.53
C ILE A 540 -42.86 -6.37 -2.83
N ASP A 541 -44.11 -6.83 -2.67
CA ASP A 541 -44.48 -8.23 -2.94
C ASP A 541 -44.24 -8.59 -4.41
N ASN A 542 -44.59 -7.71 -5.37
CA ASN A 542 -44.37 -7.90 -6.79
C ASN A 542 -42.85 -7.91 -7.14
N GLU A 543 -42.02 -7.02 -6.59
CA GLU A 543 -40.59 -7.01 -6.82
C GLU A 543 -39.92 -8.30 -6.32
N ILE A 544 -40.33 -8.79 -5.16
CA ILE A 544 -39.79 -10.02 -4.56
C ILE A 544 -40.23 -11.24 -5.37
N ALA A 545 -41.54 -11.33 -5.75
CA ALA A 545 -42.06 -12.41 -6.58
C ALA A 545 -41.33 -12.47 -7.94
N ALA A 546 -41.09 -11.32 -8.57
CA ALA A 546 -40.38 -11.24 -9.84
C ALA A 546 -38.91 -11.72 -9.68
N TYR A 547 -38.23 -11.36 -8.59
CA TYR A 547 -36.85 -11.77 -8.37
C TYR A 547 -36.74 -13.26 -8.04
N SER A 548 -37.64 -13.80 -7.20
CA SER A 548 -37.69 -15.25 -6.90
C SER A 548 -38.03 -16.05 -8.16
N SER A 549 -38.90 -15.55 -9.01
CA SER A 549 -39.22 -16.18 -10.31
C SER A 549 -37.97 -16.26 -11.23
N LEU A 550 -37.14 -15.21 -11.26
CA LEU A 550 -35.90 -15.22 -12.04
C LEU A 550 -34.87 -16.22 -11.48
N ILE A 551 -34.77 -16.37 -10.16
CA ILE A 551 -33.92 -17.39 -9.53
C ILE A 551 -34.39 -18.78 -9.91
N LYS A 552 -35.69 -19.01 -9.82
CA LYS A 552 -36.32 -20.28 -10.18
C LYS A 552 -36.11 -20.62 -11.65
N GLU A 553 -36.33 -19.69 -12.56
CA GLU A 553 -36.11 -19.89 -13.99
C GLU A 553 -34.65 -20.29 -14.30
N ARG A 554 -33.69 -19.61 -13.67
CA ARG A 554 -32.26 -19.92 -13.82
C ARG A 554 -31.92 -21.31 -13.27
N LYS A 555 -32.44 -21.66 -12.09
CA LYS A 555 -32.30 -22.98 -11.45
C LYS A 555 -32.87 -24.09 -12.37
N ASP A 556 -34.08 -23.91 -12.88
CA ASP A 556 -34.74 -24.89 -13.72
C ASP A 556 -34.04 -25.10 -15.08
N LYS A 557 -33.50 -24.01 -15.66
CA LYS A 557 -32.71 -24.05 -16.89
C LYS A 557 -31.39 -24.82 -16.71
N GLU A 558 -30.66 -24.56 -15.64
CA GLU A 558 -29.41 -25.25 -15.32
C GLU A 558 -29.65 -26.72 -15.02
N LYS A 559 -30.68 -27.04 -14.22
CA LYS A 559 -31.12 -28.42 -13.93
C LYS A 559 -31.55 -29.19 -15.19
N SER A 560 -32.31 -28.55 -16.08
CA SER A 560 -32.72 -29.15 -17.36
C SER A 560 -31.52 -29.44 -18.25
N SER A 561 -30.55 -28.54 -18.32
CA SER A 561 -29.30 -28.73 -19.07
C SER A 561 -28.49 -29.92 -18.56
N LEU A 562 -28.31 -30.04 -17.22
CA LEU A 562 -27.60 -31.16 -16.61
C LEU A 562 -28.32 -32.49 -16.81
N ASN A 563 -29.64 -32.50 -16.64
CA ASN A 563 -30.46 -33.73 -16.91
C ASN A 563 -30.37 -34.18 -18.37
N SER A 564 -30.34 -33.26 -19.32
CA SER A 564 -30.14 -33.57 -20.74
C SER A 564 -28.77 -34.22 -20.99
N LEU A 565 -27.70 -33.72 -20.34
CA LEU A 565 -26.36 -34.32 -20.42
C LEU A 565 -26.32 -35.71 -19.79
N ILE A 566 -26.94 -35.87 -18.63
CA ILE A 566 -27.05 -37.17 -17.94
C ILE A 566 -27.76 -38.20 -18.85
N SER A 567 -28.94 -37.86 -19.37
CA SER A 567 -29.71 -38.76 -20.25
C SER A 567 -28.96 -39.12 -21.54
N LYS A 568 -28.24 -38.17 -22.13
CA LYS A 568 -27.37 -38.40 -23.29
C LYS A 568 -26.25 -39.39 -22.97
N ASN A 569 -25.59 -39.26 -21.83
CA ASN A 569 -24.51 -40.15 -21.41
C ASN A 569 -25.05 -41.55 -21.06
N GLU A 570 -26.21 -41.66 -20.43
CA GLU A 570 -26.89 -42.92 -20.15
C GLU A 570 -27.25 -43.66 -21.45
N ALA A 571 -27.76 -42.94 -22.46
CA ALA A 571 -28.06 -43.50 -23.78
C ALA A 571 -26.78 -43.99 -24.49
N LEU A 572 -25.68 -43.27 -24.39
CA LEU A 572 -24.40 -43.68 -24.95
C LEU A 572 -23.85 -44.96 -24.28
N ILE A 573 -23.97 -45.10 -22.96
CA ILE A 573 -23.60 -46.31 -22.23
C ILE A 573 -24.46 -47.49 -22.72
N ALA A 574 -25.78 -47.30 -22.88
CA ALA A 574 -26.69 -48.34 -23.35
C ALA A 574 -26.38 -48.81 -24.79
N SER A 575 -25.99 -47.89 -25.67
CA SER A 575 -25.66 -48.20 -27.08
C SER A 575 -24.30 -48.89 -27.26
N ASN A 576 -23.35 -48.72 -26.33
CA ASN A 576 -21.97 -49.22 -26.45
C ASN A 576 -21.71 -50.56 -25.75
N LYS A 577 -22.73 -51.27 -25.28
CA LYS A 577 -22.59 -52.58 -24.60
C LYS A 577 -21.83 -53.66 -25.38
N GLY A 578 -21.78 -53.60 -26.71
CA GLY A 578 -21.13 -54.61 -27.57
C GLY A 578 -19.59 -54.43 -27.73
N PHE A 579 -19.02 -53.26 -27.37
CA PHE A 579 -17.58 -52.95 -27.58
C PHE A 579 -16.75 -53.01 -26.31
N GLU A 580 -17.34 -53.36 -25.17
CA GLU A 580 -16.68 -53.25 -23.85
C GLU A 580 -15.41 -54.10 -23.72
N GLN A 581 -15.39 -55.36 -24.20
CA GLN A 581 -14.25 -56.24 -24.01
C GLN A 581 -13.01 -55.81 -24.80
N THR A 582 -13.17 -55.22 -25.97
CA THR A 582 -12.07 -54.71 -26.77
C THR A 582 -11.50 -53.44 -26.15
N GLN A 583 -12.39 -52.56 -25.65
CA GLN A 583 -11.99 -51.32 -25.00
C GLN A 583 -11.28 -51.56 -23.65
N ILE A 584 -11.68 -52.59 -22.88
CA ILE A 584 -11.01 -52.98 -21.65
C ILE A 584 -9.56 -53.36 -21.92
N LYS A 585 -9.33 -54.27 -22.93
CA LYS A 585 -7.99 -54.70 -23.32
C LYS A 585 -7.08 -53.55 -23.80
N GLU A 586 -7.64 -52.64 -24.62
CA GLU A 586 -6.90 -51.46 -25.09
C GLU A 586 -6.53 -50.52 -23.94
N ASN A 587 -7.41 -50.40 -22.93
CA ASN A 587 -7.18 -49.53 -21.80
C ASN A 587 -6.15 -50.10 -20.81
N GLU A 588 -6.17 -51.41 -20.58
CA GLU A 588 -5.16 -52.12 -19.76
C GLU A 588 -3.78 -51.95 -20.38
N ALA A 589 -3.63 -52.17 -21.69
CA ALA A 589 -2.36 -51.98 -22.40
C ALA A 589 -1.85 -50.53 -22.32
N ARG A 590 -2.81 -49.57 -22.34
CA ARG A 590 -2.45 -48.15 -22.19
C ARG A 590 -2.00 -47.79 -20.75
N LEU A 591 -2.64 -48.35 -19.73
CA LEU A 591 -2.24 -48.15 -18.33
C LEU A 591 -0.82 -48.69 -18.07
N GLU A 592 -0.52 -49.89 -18.58
CA GLU A 592 0.83 -50.47 -18.54
C GLU A 592 1.88 -49.55 -19.21
N LEU A 593 1.52 -48.96 -20.34
CA LEU A 593 2.43 -48.05 -21.07
C LEU A 593 2.64 -46.73 -20.34
N ILE A 594 1.64 -46.24 -19.59
CA ILE A 594 1.73 -45.07 -18.74
C ILE A 594 2.62 -45.35 -17.52
N GLU A 595 2.48 -46.53 -16.91
CA GLU A 595 3.30 -46.94 -15.78
C GLU A 595 4.79 -47.08 -16.16
N LEU A 596 5.04 -47.71 -17.33
CA LEU A 596 6.38 -47.80 -17.90
C LEU A 596 6.99 -46.41 -18.15
N LYS A 597 6.28 -45.50 -18.77
CA LYS A 597 6.76 -44.12 -18.99
C LYS A 597 7.00 -43.34 -17.68
N ASN A 598 6.19 -43.56 -16.67
CA ASN A 598 6.40 -42.95 -15.37
C ASN A 598 7.66 -43.52 -14.66
N LYS A 599 7.88 -44.82 -14.80
CA LYS A 599 9.09 -45.48 -14.28
C LYS A 599 10.35 -44.97 -14.97
N GLU A 600 10.35 -44.87 -16.31
CA GLU A 600 11.44 -44.25 -17.08
C GLU A 600 11.72 -42.80 -16.71
N LYS A 601 10.64 -42.00 -16.48
CA LYS A 601 10.79 -40.62 -15.99
C LYS A 601 11.42 -40.54 -14.60
N GLN A 602 11.03 -41.45 -13.69
CA GLN A 602 11.62 -41.53 -12.35
C GLN A 602 13.08 -41.94 -12.41
N GLU A 603 13.43 -42.94 -13.23
CA GLU A 603 14.82 -43.37 -13.43
C GLU A 603 15.69 -42.27 -14.06
N THR A 604 15.13 -41.54 -15.04
CA THR A 604 15.82 -40.41 -15.69
C THR A 604 16.06 -39.25 -14.70
N LYS A 605 15.10 -39.03 -13.81
CA LYS A 605 15.22 -38.01 -12.74
C LYS A 605 16.28 -38.45 -11.70
N ALA A 606 16.24 -39.69 -11.30
CA ALA A 606 17.24 -40.26 -10.38
C ALA A 606 18.67 -40.22 -10.97
N LYS A 607 18.84 -40.57 -12.26
CA LYS A 607 20.13 -40.46 -12.98
C LYS A 607 20.63 -39.00 -13.06
N LYS A 608 19.73 -38.03 -13.30
CA LYS A 608 20.09 -36.60 -13.29
C LYS A 608 20.46 -36.08 -11.89
N GLU A 609 19.80 -36.57 -10.85
CA GLU A 609 20.16 -36.22 -9.47
C GLU A 609 21.47 -36.85 -9.02
N ALA A 610 21.72 -38.11 -9.41
CA ALA A 610 23.00 -38.78 -9.16
C ALA A 610 24.16 -38.05 -9.85
N SER A 611 24.06 -37.74 -11.14
CA SER A 611 25.06 -36.96 -11.88
C SER A 611 25.29 -35.56 -11.29
N LYS A 612 24.26 -34.95 -10.71
CA LYS A 612 24.37 -33.64 -10.04
C LYS A 612 25.10 -33.75 -8.71
N LYS A 613 24.88 -34.84 -7.96
CA LYS A 613 25.61 -35.13 -6.70
C LYS A 613 27.07 -35.39 -6.99
N GLU A 614 27.39 -36.18 -8.02
CA GLU A 614 28.74 -36.50 -8.46
C GLU A 614 29.53 -35.24 -8.87
N LYS A 615 28.91 -34.32 -9.64
CA LYS A 615 29.51 -33.02 -10.00
C LYS A 615 29.74 -32.11 -8.80
N ILE A 616 28.88 -32.16 -7.78
CA ILE A 616 29.07 -31.43 -6.53
C ILE A 616 30.23 -32.02 -5.71
N GLN A 617 30.28 -33.34 -5.63
CA GLN A 617 31.36 -34.05 -4.94
C GLN A 617 32.71 -33.76 -5.59
N ALA A 618 32.82 -33.86 -6.92
CA ALA A 618 34.04 -33.53 -7.67
C ALA A 618 34.51 -32.08 -7.43
N LYS A 619 33.58 -31.11 -7.35
CA LYS A 619 33.92 -29.73 -6.99
C LYS A 619 34.40 -29.56 -5.55
N LEU A 620 33.87 -30.35 -4.63
CA LEU A 620 34.30 -30.38 -3.23
C LEU A 620 35.70 -30.96 -3.08
N ASP A 621 35.99 -32.01 -3.83
CA ASP A 621 37.31 -32.67 -3.79
C ASP A 621 38.42 -31.78 -4.39
N VAL A 622 38.11 -31.05 -5.48
CA VAL A 622 39.02 -30.01 -6.03
C VAL A 622 39.24 -28.87 -5.03
N LYS A 623 38.19 -28.47 -4.30
CA LYS A 623 38.30 -27.40 -3.29
C LYS A 623 39.13 -27.86 -2.06
N LYS A 624 38.99 -29.12 -1.65
CA LYS A 624 39.84 -29.73 -0.59
C LYS A 624 41.30 -29.76 -1.00
N LYS A 625 41.62 -30.24 -2.22
CA LYS A 625 42.96 -30.29 -2.75
C LYS A 625 43.63 -28.93 -2.89
N ASN A 626 42.86 -27.90 -3.24
CA ASN A 626 43.38 -26.54 -3.28
C ASN A 626 43.62 -25.95 -1.87
N LEU A 627 42.82 -26.33 -0.88
CA LEU A 627 42.98 -25.91 0.51
C LEU A 627 44.23 -26.59 1.15
N GLU A 628 44.50 -27.87 0.82
CA GLU A 628 45.72 -28.57 1.23
C GLU A 628 46.98 -27.93 0.63
N LYS A 629 46.97 -27.60 -0.66
CA LYS A 629 48.08 -26.85 -1.29
C LYS A 629 48.32 -25.49 -0.65
N GLN A 630 47.25 -24.77 -0.26
CA GLN A 630 47.38 -23.48 0.44
C GLN A 630 47.97 -23.65 1.85
N LYS A 631 47.63 -24.72 2.56
CA LYS A 631 48.25 -25.05 3.85
C LYS A 631 49.73 -25.39 3.73
N GLU A 632 50.10 -26.23 2.77
CA GLU A 632 51.51 -26.55 2.49
C GLU A 632 52.35 -25.32 2.12
N GLN A 633 51.76 -24.40 1.31
CA GLN A 633 52.42 -23.12 0.98
C GLN A 633 52.54 -22.20 2.21
N ALA A 634 51.56 -22.19 3.10
CA ALA A 634 51.60 -21.38 4.34
C ALA A 634 52.66 -21.95 5.33
N GLU A 635 52.74 -23.29 5.47
CA GLU A 635 53.75 -23.95 6.30
C GLU A 635 55.16 -23.74 5.75
N PHE A 636 55.32 -23.79 4.42
CA PHE A 636 56.61 -23.48 3.77
C PHE A 636 57.03 -22.03 3.98
N LEU A 637 56.11 -21.05 3.88
CA LEU A 637 56.36 -19.66 4.18
C LEU A 637 56.72 -19.40 5.66
N ASP A 638 56.10 -20.15 6.57
CA ASP A 638 56.38 -20.05 8.00
C ASP A 638 57.76 -20.67 8.37
N SER A 639 58.17 -21.74 7.67
CA SER A 639 59.52 -22.32 7.78
C SER A 639 60.58 -21.35 7.29
N ILE A 640 60.34 -20.60 6.21
CA ILE A 640 61.25 -19.56 5.70
C ILE A 640 61.34 -18.37 6.67
N LYS A 641 60.24 -17.98 7.28
CA LYS A 641 60.25 -16.92 8.32
C LYS A 641 61.03 -17.34 9.56
N LYS A 642 60.87 -18.58 10.03
CA LYS A 642 61.63 -19.10 11.17
C LYS A 642 63.12 -19.20 10.88
N SER A 643 63.55 -19.61 9.66
CA SER A 643 64.95 -19.64 9.27
C SER A 643 65.61 -18.25 9.11
N ARG A 644 64.82 -17.17 8.89
CA ARG A 644 65.29 -15.79 8.85
C ARG A 644 65.36 -15.10 10.22
N SER A 645 64.72 -15.65 11.26
CA SER A 645 64.78 -15.11 12.63
C SER A 645 65.95 -15.68 13.48
N ILE A 646 66.78 -16.56 12.86
CA ILE A 646 67.94 -17.19 13.50
C ILE A 646 69.26 -16.71 12.84
N ARG A 647 69.21 -15.64 12.05
CA ARG A 647 70.42 -14.91 11.59
C ARG A 647 70.42 -13.48 12.09
#